data_1614909d77138af3fca19ebd3db9f0e5
#
_entry.id   1614909d77138af3fca19ebd3db9f0e5
#
_cell.length_a   1.000
_cell.length_b   1.000
_cell.length_c   1.000
_cell.angle_alpha   90.00
_cell.angle_beta   90.00
_cell.angle_gamma   90.00
#
_symmetry.space_group_name_H-M   'P 1'
#
loop_
_entity.id
_entity.type
_entity.pdbx_description
1 polymer ?
#
loop_
_entity_poly.entity_id
_entity_poly.type
_entity_poly.pdbx_seq_one_letter_code
_entity_poly.pdbx_strand_id
1 'polypeptide(L)'
;MMTHYLETKKQYPDCILFYRLGDFYEMFFEDAKTVSRELELTLTGKDCGMEERAPMCGVPFHAVEGYLTRLVQKGYKVAIAEQMEDPKLAKGLVKREVIRVVTPGTITSSQALDETKNNYLMAVVYTGNNYGIATVDITTGDFFVTEVTSERALLDEINKFTPSELVCNEALFMSGLDMNELKERYHFAVTALENRFFSDDDCRKILKEHFHVMSLEGLGLGDYENGMIASGAVLQYLYETQKNDLSHLTKITPYTTGQFMMIDTSTRRNLELVETLREKQKRGSLLWVLDKTKTAMGARLLRSFIEQPLIDKEEIERRQQAIEELNMNYISREEIREYLNSVYDLERLMGRISYKTANPRDLLSFKNSLEMLPYIKDILGEFSCGLLKKMNEDLDPLRDLYELIDRSIVDEPPITVREGNIIKDGYSEEADKYRKAKTEGKAWLADLEAEEKEKTGIKNLKIKYNKVFGYYFEVSNSFKDLVPDYFIRKQTLTNAERYTTDRLKELEDIIMGAEDRLYTLEYDLFCDVRDQIAAEVLRIQNTAKAVAGIDVFTSLSTVSMRNNYVKPKINEKGLINIKNGRHPVVEKMIKDSLFVANDTYLDNGKNRISVITGPNMAGKSTYMRQTALIVLMAQIGSFVPADEANIGICDRIFTRVGASDDLASGQSTFMVEMTEVANILRNATKNSLLVLDEIGRGTSTFDGLAIAWSVIEHISNPKILGAKTLFATHYHELTELEGTISGVNNYCIAVKEQGDDIVFLRKIVKGGADKSYGIQVAKLAGVPEPVIARAKELVEELASADITAQAKEIAQMNASPQHKAVAKPDEVDLNQMSIFDTVKDDDIIKELGDLELSSMTPIDALNTLYRLQTKLKNRWQ
;
A
#
# COMPACT_ATOMS: atom_id res chain seq x y z
N MET A 1 -18.50 -27.83 23.29
CA MET A 1 -17.44 -27.22 22.47
C MET A 1 -17.88 -27.10 21.00
N MET A 2 -18.17 -28.19 20.33
CA MET A 2 -18.55 -28.14 18.91
C MET A 2 -19.81 -27.34 18.61
N THR A 3 -20.82 -27.41 19.47
CA THR A 3 -22.02 -26.57 19.38
C THR A 3 -21.66 -25.09 19.38
N HIS A 4 -20.82 -24.66 20.32
CA HIS A 4 -20.35 -23.27 20.41
C HIS A 4 -19.50 -22.87 19.17
N TYR A 5 -18.65 -23.77 18.65
CA TYR A 5 -17.93 -23.53 17.39
C TYR A 5 -18.88 -23.25 16.23
N LEU A 6 -19.90 -24.10 16.06
CA LEU A 6 -20.89 -23.94 15.00
C LEU A 6 -21.75 -22.69 15.16
N GLU A 7 -22.11 -22.33 16.39
CA GLU A 7 -22.82 -21.08 16.68
C GLU A 7 -21.97 -19.86 16.35
N THR A 8 -20.68 -19.87 16.72
CA THR A 8 -19.73 -18.82 16.35
C THR A 8 -19.54 -18.75 14.84
N LYS A 9 -19.40 -19.89 14.17
CA LYS A 9 -19.26 -19.94 12.68
C LYS A 9 -20.48 -19.36 11.96
N LYS A 10 -21.69 -19.58 12.47
CA LYS A 10 -22.92 -18.98 11.90
C LYS A 10 -22.93 -17.45 11.95
N GLN A 11 -22.25 -16.85 12.94
CA GLN A 11 -22.12 -15.39 13.03
C GLN A 11 -21.09 -14.82 12.04
N TYR A 12 -20.13 -15.65 11.61
CA TYR A 12 -19.04 -15.28 10.67
C TYR A 12 -18.97 -16.27 9.49
N PRO A 13 -20.05 -16.39 8.66
CA PRO A 13 -20.14 -17.39 7.63
C PRO A 13 -19.03 -17.25 6.56
N ASP A 14 -18.64 -16.03 6.22
CA ASP A 14 -17.68 -15.69 5.18
C ASP A 14 -16.21 -15.69 5.68
N CYS A 15 -15.99 -15.96 6.97
CA CYS A 15 -14.66 -15.98 7.56
C CYS A 15 -14.21 -17.40 7.87
N ILE A 16 -12.94 -17.70 7.67
CA ILE A 16 -12.31 -18.88 8.25
C ILE A 16 -12.20 -18.66 9.77
N LEU A 17 -12.74 -19.60 10.56
CA LEU A 17 -12.76 -19.46 12.01
C LEU A 17 -11.54 -20.13 12.65
N PHE A 18 -10.63 -19.33 13.19
CA PHE A 18 -9.51 -19.78 14.03
C PHE A 18 -9.98 -19.81 15.47
N TYR A 19 -10.21 -21.03 15.98
CA TYR A 19 -10.82 -21.24 17.31
C TYR A 19 -9.79 -21.73 18.30
N ARG A 20 -9.50 -20.94 19.34
CA ARG A 20 -8.47 -21.23 20.35
C ARG A 20 -8.82 -22.44 21.21
N LEU A 21 -7.99 -23.44 21.20
CA LEU A 21 -8.07 -24.64 22.06
C LEU A 21 -6.69 -24.96 22.63
N GLY A 22 -6.47 -24.57 23.90
CA GLY A 22 -5.14 -24.69 24.52
C GLY A 22 -4.08 -23.90 23.78
N ASP A 23 -3.02 -24.55 23.34
CA ASP A 23 -1.89 -23.91 22.63
C ASP A 23 -2.05 -23.87 21.12
N PHE A 24 -3.24 -24.22 20.59
CA PHE A 24 -3.52 -24.22 19.16
C PHE A 24 -4.75 -23.38 18.83
N TYR A 25 -4.76 -22.84 17.61
CA TYR A 25 -5.97 -22.47 16.90
C TYR A 25 -6.38 -23.65 16.03
N GLU A 26 -7.54 -24.21 16.29
CA GLU A 26 -8.10 -25.34 15.56
C GLU A 26 -9.23 -24.86 14.64
N MET A 27 -9.25 -25.37 13.42
CA MET A 27 -10.29 -25.18 12.44
C MET A 27 -10.99 -26.52 12.18
N PHE A 28 -12.28 -26.47 11.90
CA PHE A 28 -13.11 -27.66 11.69
C PHE A 28 -13.90 -27.58 10.40
N PHE A 29 -14.38 -28.75 9.92
CA PHE A 29 -15.23 -28.91 8.75
C PHE A 29 -14.64 -28.30 7.46
N GLU A 30 -15.39 -27.45 6.77
CA GLU A 30 -14.96 -26.84 5.51
C GLU A 30 -13.78 -25.87 5.71
N ASP A 31 -13.74 -25.15 6.83
CA ASP A 31 -12.61 -24.29 7.17
C ASP A 31 -11.31 -25.11 7.27
N ALA A 32 -11.36 -26.29 7.91
CA ALA A 32 -10.19 -27.16 8.02
C ALA A 32 -9.73 -27.68 6.66
N LYS A 33 -10.64 -28.07 5.77
CA LYS A 33 -10.30 -28.53 4.42
C LYS A 33 -9.65 -27.41 3.60
N THR A 34 -10.23 -26.21 3.67
CA THR A 34 -9.71 -25.03 2.97
C THR A 34 -8.33 -24.66 3.48
N VAL A 35 -8.15 -24.51 4.80
CA VAL A 35 -6.87 -24.13 5.40
C VAL A 35 -5.80 -25.20 5.18
N SER A 36 -6.15 -26.49 5.31
CA SER A 36 -5.23 -27.60 5.01
C SER A 36 -4.68 -27.53 3.58
N ARG A 37 -5.54 -27.25 2.60
CA ARG A 37 -5.15 -27.10 1.20
C ARG A 37 -4.31 -25.85 0.96
N GLU A 38 -4.76 -24.70 1.48
CA GLU A 38 -4.12 -23.41 1.21
C GLU A 38 -2.78 -23.22 1.90
N LEU A 39 -2.60 -23.83 3.07
CA LEU A 39 -1.40 -23.72 3.89
C LEU A 39 -0.55 -25.00 3.92
N GLU A 40 -0.98 -26.06 3.19
CA GLU A 40 -0.30 -27.36 3.16
C GLU A 40 -0.19 -28.02 4.55
N LEU A 41 -1.24 -27.86 5.37
CA LEU A 41 -1.30 -28.43 6.71
C LEU A 41 -1.91 -29.84 6.67
N THR A 42 -1.49 -30.68 7.61
CA THR A 42 -2.06 -32.01 7.75
C THR A 42 -3.53 -31.93 8.18
N LEU A 43 -4.43 -32.49 7.37
CA LEU A 43 -5.83 -32.66 7.71
C LEU A 43 -5.98 -33.90 8.59
N THR A 44 -6.53 -33.71 9.78
CA THR A 44 -6.81 -34.80 10.75
C THR A 44 -8.31 -34.88 11.04
N GLY A 45 -8.74 -35.79 11.92
CA GLY A 45 -10.13 -35.90 12.36
C GLY A 45 -10.22 -35.87 13.89
N LYS A 46 -11.13 -35.06 14.43
CA LYS A 46 -11.45 -35.00 15.85
C LYS A 46 -12.76 -35.68 16.15
N ASP A 47 -12.79 -36.54 17.16
CA ASP A 47 -14.03 -37.12 17.64
C ASP A 47 -14.85 -36.04 18.38
N CYS A 48 -16.03 -35.79 17.91
CA CYS A 48 -16.93 -34.74 18.42
C CYS A 48 -18.29 -35.30 18.84
N GLY A 49 -18.42 -36.63 18.96
CA GLY A 49 -19.68 -37.30 19.27
C GLY A 49 -20.68 -37.36 18.10
N MET A 50 -20.18 -37.20 16.87
CA MET A 50 -20.93 -37.39 15.61
C MET A 50 -20.63 -38.77 15.05
N GLU A 51 -21.42 -39.22 14.05
CA GLU A 51 -21.21 -40.50 13.39
C GLU A 51 -19.85 -40.56 12.67
N GLU A 52 -19.38 -39.41 12.13
CA GLU A 52 -18.07 -39.29 11.52
C GLU A 52 -17.20 -38.31 12.31
N ARG A 53 -15.88 -38.54 12.26
CA ARG A 53 -14.91 -37.61 12.85
C ARG A 53 -14.93 -36.29 12.10
N ALA A 54 -15.07 -35.18 12.82
CA ALA A 54 -15.02 -33.84 12.21
C ALA A 54 -13.63 -33.59 11.60
N PRO A 55 -13.51 -33.25 10.30
CA PRO A 55 -12.25 -32.81 9.70
C PRO A 55 -11.68 -31.65 10.52
N MET A 56 -10.39 -31.71 10.84
CA MET A 56 -9.71 -30.72 11.66
C MET A 56 -8.28 -30.49 11.16
N CYS A 57 -7.84 -29.25 11.19
CA CYS A 57 -6.42 -28.86 11.18
C CYS A 57 -6.17 -27.80 12.24
N GLY A 58 -4.92 -27.56 12.59
CA GLY A 58 -4.59 -26.59 13.63
C GLY A 58 -3.20 -26.00 13.42
N VAL A 59 -3.03 -24.78 13.96
CA VAL A 59 -1.77 -24.04 13.95
C VAL A 59 -1.41 -23.65 15.40
N PRO A 60 -0.13 -23.71 15.79
CA PRO A 60 0.30 -23.25 17.11
C PRO A 60 -0.01 -21.75 17.26
N PHE A 61 -0.54 -21.36 18.44
CA PHE A 61 -0.96 -19.96 18.66
C PHE A 61 0.20 -18.96 18.54
N HIS A 62 1.40 -19.34 18.97
CA HIS A 62 2.58 -18.48 18.89
C HIS A 62 3.08 -18.26 17.45
N ALA A 63 2.69 -19.10 16.50
CA ALA A 63 3.06 -19.01 15.09
C ALA A 63 1.92 -18.51 14.18
N VAL A 64 0.78 -18.15 14.77
CA VAL A 64 -0.47 -17.84 14.04
C VAL A 64 -0.32 -16.71 13.01
N GLU A 65 0.45 -15.67 13.30
CA GLU A 65 0.60 -14.50 12.43
C GLU A 65 1.13 -14.87 11.03
N GLY A 66 2.08 -15.79 10.92
CA GLY A 66 2.60 -16.25 9.64
C GLY A 66 1.55 -17.00 8.79
N TYR A 67 0.68 -17.77 9.44
CA TYR A 67 -0.41 -18.48 8.76
C TYR A 67 -1.56 -17.55 8.38
N LEU A 68 -1.91 -16.61 9.26
CA LEU A 68 -2.89 -15.54 8.97
C LEU A 68 -2.47 -14.74 7.74
N THR A 69 -1.21 -14.29 7.71
CA THR A 69 -0.66 -13.53 6.58
C THR A 69 -0.87 -14.26 5.25
N ARG A 70 -0.51 -15.54 5.19
CA ARG A 70 -0.64 -16.36 3.97
C ARG A 70 -2.09 -16.51 3.51
N LEU A 71 -3.04 -16.68 4.42
CA LEU A 71 -4.47 -16.77 4.10
C LEU A 71 -5.03 -15.45 3.61
N VAL A 72 -4.74 -14.38 4.34
CA VAL A 72 -5.26 -13.06 4.04
C VAL A 72 -4.69 -12.51 2.72
N GLN A 73 -3.41 -12.76 2.41
CA GLN A 73 -2.81 -12.44 1.12
C GLN A 73 -3.47 -13.17 -0.06
N LYS A 74 -4.08 -14.34 0.20
CA LYS A 74 -4.91 -15.07 -0.79
C LYS A 74 -6.37 -14.58 -0.83
N GLY A 75 -6.71 -13.51 -0.10
CA GLY A 75 -8.04 -12.89 -0.09
C GLY A 75 -9.03 -13.49 0.91
N TYR A 76 -8.61 -14.41 1.79
CA TYR A 76 -9.48 -14.98 2.81
C TYR A 76 -9.62 -14.02 4.00
N LYS A 77 -10.82 -14.00 4.60
CA LYS A 77 -11.08 -13.35 5.90
C LYS A 77 -10.96 -14.37 7.01
N VAL A 78 -10.35 -14.00 8.11
CA VAL A 78 -10.10 -14.91 9.24
C VAL A 78 -10.65 -14.31 10.53
N ALA A 79 -11.62 -14.98 11.16
CA ALA A 79 -12.14 -14.62 12.49
C ALA A 79 -11.33 -15.35 13.57
N ILE A 80 -10.80 -14.60 14.51
CA ILE A 80 -9.98 -15.12 15.62
C ILE A 80 -10.82 -15.18 16.88
N ALA A 81 -11.11 -16.39 17.35
CA ALA A 81 -11.82 -16.64 18.59
C ALA A 81 -10.85 -17.02 19.71
N GLU A 82 -10.76 -16.18 20.75
CA GLU A 82 -9.90 -16.32 21.91
C GLU A 82 -10.65 -16.77 23.17
N GLN A 83 -9.89 -17.32 24.09
CA GLN A 83 -10.38 -17.67 25.43
C GLN A 83 -10.46 -16.40 26.28
N MET A 84 -11.65 -16.11 26.80
CA MET A 84 -11.93 -14.90 27.57
C MET A 84 -11.69 -15.03 29.08
N GLU A 85 -11.41 -16.26 29.55
CA GLU A 85 -11.18 -16.57 30.96
C GLU A 85 -10.04 -17.59 31.13
N ASP A 86 -9.38 -17.59 32.28
CA ASP A 86 -8.32 -18.56 32.59
C ASP A 86 -8.92 -19.98 32.67
N PRO A 87 -8.41 -20.93 31.88
CA PRO A 87 -8.85 -22.32 31.91
C PRO A 87 -8.77 -22.97 33.31
N LYS A 88 -7.86 -22.51 34.17
CA LYS A 88 -7.70 -23.00 35.54
C LYS A 88 -8.83 -22.55 36.49
N LEU A 89 -9.49 -21.44 36.19
CA LEU A 89 -10.53 -20.84 37.00
C LEU A 89 -11.95 -21.15 36.49
N ALA A 90 -12.06 -21.64 35.27
CA ALA A 90 -13.33 -21.89 34.61
C ALA A 90 -14.08 -23.08 35.22
N LYS A 91 -15.32 -22.85 35.69
CA LYS A 91 -16.24 -23.90 36.13
C LYS A 91 -17.03 -24.44 34.93
N GLY A 92 -16.37 -25.17 34.03
CA GLY A 92 -17.02 -25.74 32.86
C GLY A 92 -16.27 -25.45 31.55
N LEU A 93 -16.99 -25.16 30.48
CA LEU A 93 -16.42 -24.85 29.17
C LEU A 93 -15.92 -23.38 29.19
N VAL A 94 -14.62 -23.20 29.01
CA VAL A 94 -14.01 -21.85 28.92
C VAL A 94 -14.75 -21.01 27.86
N LYS A 95 -15.18 -19.82 28.23
CA LYS A 95 -15.85 -18.87 27.34
C LYS A 95 -14.89 -18.42 26.24
N ARG A 96 -15.38 -18.38 25.00
CA ARG A 96 -14.61 -17.91 23.83
C ARG A 96 -15.45 -16.91 23.06
N GLU A 97 -14.79 -15.86 22.59
CA GLU A 97 -15.41 -14.84 21.76
C GLU A 97 -14.49 -14.50 20.60
N VAL A 98 -15.07 -14.07 19.46
CA VAL A 98 -14.29 -13.52 18.37
C VAL A 98 -13.82 -12.14 18.78
N ILE A 99 -12.51 -12.01 18.92
CA ILE A 99 -11.85 -10.76 19.32
C ILE A 99 -11.47 -9.87 18.13
N ARG A 100 -11.29 -10.46 16.95
CA ARG A 100 -10.89 -9.75 15.73
C ARG A 100 -11.23 -10.55 14.49
N VAL A 101 -11.59 -9.84 13.41
CA VAL A 101 -11.63 -10.38 12.05
C VAL A 101 -10.50 -9.75 11.25
N VAL A 102 -9.60 -10.57 10.71
CA VAL A 102 -8.47 -10.11 9.90
C VAL A 102 -8.84 -10.22 8.43
N THR A 103 -8.71 -9.12 7.71
CA THR A 103 -8.99 -9.00 6.28
C THR A 103 -7.78 -8.36 5.57
N PRO A 104 -7.69 -8.38 4.23
CA PRO A 104 -6.56 -7.79 3.52
C PRO A 104 -6.29 -6.32 3.88
N GLY A 105 -7.34 -5.50 4.07
CA GLY A 105 -7.24 -4.10 4.44
C GLY A 105 -7.03 -3.84 5.93
N THR A 106 -7.14 -4.87 6.79
CA THR A 106 -7.07 -4.72 8.24
C THR A 106 -5.91 -5.48 8.90
N ILE A 107 -4.90 -5.87 8.13
CA ILE A 107 -3.68 -6.47 8.65
C ILE A 107 -2.88 -5.42 9.44
N THR A 108 -2.45 -5.79 10.66
CA THR A 108 -1.60 -4.94 11.52
C THR A 108 -0.25 -5.57 11.85
N SER A 109 -0.04 -6.83 11.47
CA SER A 109 1.22 -7.54 11.72
C SER A 109 2.36 -6.99 10.87
N SER A 110 3.48 -6.61 11.50
CA SER A 110 4.68 -6.12 10.82
C SER A 110 5.33 -7.17 9.91
N GLN A 111 5.12 -8.45 10.18
CA GLN A 111 5.63 -9.54 9.33
C GLN A 111 4.85 -9.70 8.02
N ALA A 112 3.59 -9.24 8.02
CA ALA A 112 2.68 -9.35 6.89
C ALA A 112 2.74 -8.15 5.93
N LEU A 113 3.16 -7.00 6.44
CA LEU A 113 3.13 -5.72 5.75
C LEU A 113 4.49 -5.39 5.16
N ASP A 114 4.49 -4.86 3.94
CA ASP A 114 5.65 -4.18 3.38
C ASP A 114 5.90 -2.89 4.19
N GLU A 115 7.09 -2.73 4.73
CA GLU A 115 7.45 -1.56 5.53
C GLU A 115 7.41 -0.25 4.72
N THR A 116 7.63 -0.34 3.42
CA THR A 116 7.73 0.79 2.50
C THR A 116 6.43 1.10 1.76
N LYS A 117 5.32 0.41 2.09
CA LYS A 117 4.02 0.58 1.45
C LYS A 117 2.90 0.72 2.48
N ASN A 118 1.96 1.62 2.21
CA ASN A 118 0.71 1.71 2.97
C ASN A 118 -0.21 0.53 2.67
N ASN A 119 -1.08 0.19 3.63
CA ASN A 119 -2.08 -0.88 3.49
C ASN A 119 -3.48 -0.28 3.55
N TYR A 120 -3.96 0.20 2.42
CA TYR A 120 -5.23 0.91 2.36
C TYR A 120 -6.45 -0.02 2.29
N LEU A 121 -7.44 0.29 3.12
CA LEU A 121 -8.83 -0.14 3.00
C LEU A 121 -9.63 1.01 2.39
N MET A 122 -10.34 0.75 1.30
CA MET A 122 -11.14 1.76 0.61
C MET A 122 -12.63 1.42 0.69
N ALA A 123 -13.45 2.38 1.10
CA ALA A 123 -14.90 2.29 0.99
C ALA A 123 -15.40 3.12 -0.17
N VAL A 124 -16.27 2.54 -1.00
CA VAL A 124 -16.90 3.21 -2.15
C VAL A 124 -18.41 3.12 -2.02
N VAL A 125 -19.06 4.26 -2.04
CA VAL A 125 -20.53 4.40 -2.03
C VAL A 125 -20.98 4.97 -3.37
N TYR A 126 -21.80 4.21 -4.09
CA TYR A 126 -22.40 4.65 -5.35
C TYR A 126 -23.86 5.04 -5.16
N THR A 127 -24.22 6.25 -5.58
CA THR A 127 -25.59 6.77 -5.53
C THR A 127 -25.95 7.41 -6.89
N GLY A 128 -26.32 6.57 -7.85
CA GLY A 128 -26.77 7.03 -9.18
C GLY A 128 -25.64 7.49 -10.09
N ASN A 129 -25.10 8.69 -9.92
CA ASN A 129 -23.99 9.21 -10.75
C ASN A 129 -22.79 9.68 -9.91
N ASN A 130 -22.86 9.60 -8.59
CA ASN A 130 -21.81 10.07 -7.69
C ASN A 130 -21.20 8.89 -6.93
N TYR A 131 -19.89 8.95 -6.75
CA TYR A 131 -19.12 7.99 -5.98
C TYR A 131 -18.50 8.71 -4.79
N GLY A 132 -18.92 8.34 -3.57
CA GLY A 132 -18.24 8.74 -2.34
C GLY A 132 -17.12 7.74 -2.05
N ILE A 133 -15.94 8.24 -1.75
CA ILE A 133 -14.73 7.43 -1.54
C ILE A 133 -14.12 7.80 -0.20
N ALA A 134 -13.88 6.81 0.64
CA ALA A 134 -13.13 6.94 1.88
C ALA A 134 -12.01 5.90 1.91
N THR A 135 -10.78 6.34 2.17
CA THR A 135 -9.59 5.48 2.16
C THR A 135 -8.86 5.60 3.48
N VAL A 136 -8.60 4.49 4.15
CA VAL A 136 -7.97 4.45 5.47
C VAL A 136 -6.81 3.45 5.50
N ASP A 137 -5.70 3.83 6.12
CA ASP A 137 -4.65 2.91 6.56
C ASP A 137 -4.70 2.81 8.09
N ILE A 138 -5.18 1.67 8.58
CA ILE A 138 -5.32 1.44 10.02
C ILE A 138 -3.99 1.33 10.75
N THR A 139 -2.89 1.14 10.06
CA THR A 139 -1.56 0.99 10.67
C THR A 139 -0.85 2.32 10.89
N THR A 140 -1.13 3.32 10.05
CA THR A 140 -0.55 4.67 10.12
C THR A 140 -1.52 5.72 10.66
N GLY A 141 -2.83 5.44 10.60
CA GLY A 141 -3.88 6.37 10.99
C GLY A 141 -4.27 7.37 9.90
N ASP A 142 -3.82 7.16 8.67
CA ASP A 142 -4.22 7.99 7.53
C ASP A 142 -5.67 7.72 7.15
N PHE A 143 -6.46 8.80 6.98
CA PHE A 143 -7.86 8.74 6.59
C PHE A 143 -8.20 9.86 5.61
N PHE A 144 -8.46 9.48 4.36
CA PHE A 144 -8.76 10.38 3.26
C PHE A 144 -10.19 10.22 2.78
N VAL A 145 -10.80 11.32 2.33
CA VAL A 145 -12.16 11.30 1.77
C VAL A 145 -12.27 12.21 0.56
N THR A 146 -13.02 11.77 -0.45
CA THR A 146 -13.34 12.55 -1.64
C THR A 146 -14.65 12.09 -2.26
N GLU A 147 -15.16 12.88 -3.21
CA GLU A 147 -16.27 12.51 -4.08
C GLU A 147 -15.89 12.71 -5.55
N VAL A 148 -16.37 11.81 -6.39
CA VAL A 148 -16.18 11.91 -7.85
C VAL A 148 -17.49 11.59 -8.57
N THR A 149 -17.64 12.19 -9.76
CA THR A 149 -18.90 12.12 -10.54
C THR A 149 -18.80 11.21 -11.75
N SER A 150 -17.69 10.52 -11.93
CA SER A 150 -17.51 9.61 -13.07
C SER A 150 -16.81 8.33 -12.64
N GLU A 151 -17.16 7.24 -13.29
CA GLU A 151 -16.52 5.93 -13.15
C GLU A 151 -15.01 6.02 -13.30
N ARG A 152 -14.58 6.79 -14.29
CA ARG A 152 -13.16 6.98 -14.54
C ARG A 152 -12.44 7.65 -13.39
N ALA A 153 -12.99 8.72 -12.82
CA ALA A 153 -12.38 9.36 -11.65
C ALA A 153 -12.32 8.41 -10.44
N LEU A 154 -13.30 7.50 -10.31
CA LEU A 154 -13.22 6.39 -9.34
C LEU A 154 -12.03 5.47 -9.63
N LEU A 155 -11.85 5.06 -10.89
CA LEU A 155 -10.71 4.20 -11.27
C LEU A 155 -9.36 4.90 -11.06
N ASP A 156 -9.29 6.21 -11.30
CA ASP A 156 -8.11 7.03 -11.01
C ASP A 156 -7.80 7.03 -9.50
N GLU A 157 -8.81 7.13 -8.62
CA GLU A 157 -8.62 7.08 -7.16
C GLU A 157 -8.25 5.67 -6.68
N ILE A 158 -8.87 4.62 -7.20
CA ILE A 158 -8.46 3.23 -6.92
C ILE A 158 -6.99 3.01 -7.30
N ASN A 159 -6.60 3.52 -8.46
CA ASN A 159 -5.23 3.42 -8.95
C ASN A 159 -4.23 4.24 -8.12
N LYS A 160 -4.64 5.39 -7.62
CA LYS A 160 -3.85 6.27 -6.76
C LYS A 160 -3.49 5.60 -5.44
N PHE A 161 -4.46 5.00 -4.76
CA PHE A 161 -4.26 4.36 -3.45
C PHE A 161 -3.88 2.89 -3.53
N THR A 162 -4.18 2.21 -4.63
CA THR A 162 -3.96 0.75 -4.78
C THR A 162 -4.37 -0.02 -3.51
N PRO A 163 -5.66 0.04 -3.12
CA PRO A 163 -6.11 -0.54 -1.86
C PRO A 163 -5.90 -2.06 -1.85
N SER A 164 -5.66 -2.63 -0.67
CA SER A 164 -5.62 -4.09 -0.48
C SER A 164 -7.02 -4.69 -0.36
N GLU A 165 -7.98 -3.87 0.09
CA GLU A 165 -9.38 -4.26 0.19
C GLU A 165 -10.28 -3.09 -0.17
N LEU A 166 -11.36 -3.38 -0.91
CA LEU A 166 -12.41 -2.44 -1.25
C LEU A 166 -13.73 -2.94 -0.66
N VAL A 167 -14.39 -2.10 0.12
CA VAL A 167 -15.74 -2.35 0.64
C VAL A 167 -16.72 -1.41 -0.05
N CYS A 168 -17.90 -1.88 -0.41
CA CYS A 168 -18.86 -1.05 -1.16
C CYS A 168 -20.31 -1.45 -0.90
N ASN A 169 -21.23 -0.57 -1.29
CA ASN A 169 -22.65 -0.89 -1.33
C ASN A 169 -23.00 -1.76 -2.54
N GLU A 170 -24.10 -2.49 -2.46
CA GLU A 170 -24.57 -3.37 -3.54
C GLU A 170 -24.83 -2.60 -4.86
N ALA A 171 -25.20 -1.35 -4.77
CA ALA A 171 -25.46 -0.50 -5.94
C ALA A 171 -24.23 -0.34 -6.84
N LEU A 172 -23.01 -0.43 -6.30
CA LEU A 172 -21.79 -0.36 -7.11
C LEU A 172 -21.68 -1.53 -8.10
N PHE A 173 -22.16 -2.73 -7.77
CA PHE A 173 -22.19 -3.86 -8.71
C PHE A 173 -23.20 -3.68 -9.84
N MET A 174 -24.17 -2.76 -9.67
CA MET A 174 -25.16 -2.42 -10.70
C MET A 174 -24.76 -1.21 -11.52
N SER A 175 -23.63 -0.57 -11.23
CA SER A 175 -23.15 0.64 -11.93
C SER A 175 -22.63 0.40 -13.35
N GLY A 176 -22.49 -0.87 -13.77
CA GLY A 176 -21.87 -1.25 -15.04
C GLY A 176 -20.37 -1.54 -14.97
N LEU A 177 -19.74 -1.31 -13.81
CA LEU A 177 -18.34 -1.66 -13.57
C LEU A 177 -18.15 -3.18 -13.51
N ASP A 178 -17.23 -3.71 -14.29
CA ASP A 178 -16.81 -5.12 -14.13
C ASP A 178 -15.88 -5.28 -12.93
N MET A 179 -16.51 -5.62 -11.80
CA MET A 179 -15.77 -5.81 -10.53
C MET A 179 -14.80 -6.99 -10.57
N ASN A 180 -14.99 -7.97 -11.47
CA ASN A 180 -14.07 -9.09 -11.60
C ASN A 180 -12.81 -8.65 -12.37
N GLU A 181 -12.97 -7.91 -13.45
CA GLU A 181 -11.83 -7.28 -14.14
C GLU A 181 -11.03 -6.40 -13.20
N LEU A 182 -11.68 -5.59 -12.36
CA LEU A 182 -11.01 -4.74 -11.39
C LEU A 182 -10.23 -5.54 -10.34
N LYS A 183 -10.80 -6.64 -9.80
CA LYS A 183 -10.11 -7.53 -8.87
C LYS A 183 -8.85 -8.15 -9.48
N GLU A 184 -8.93 -8.63 -10.72
CA GLU A 184 -7.80 -9.23 -11.42
C GLU A 184 -6.73 -8.20 -11.77
N ARG A 185 -7.16 -7.03 -12.20
CA ARG A 185 -6.25 -5.94 -12.60
C ARG A 185 -5.49 -5.31 -11.44
N TYR A 186 -6.14 -5.08 -10.31
CA TYR A 186 -5.56 -4.37 -9.16
C TYR A 186 -5.22 -5.27 -7.98
N HIS A 187 -5.58 -6.55 -8.04
CA HIS A 187 -5.30 -7.56 -7.01
C HIS A 187 -5.82 -7.21 -5.61
N PHE A 188 -6.97 -6.57 -5.49
CA PHE A 188 -7.62 -6.28 -4.23
C PHE A 188 -8.80 -7.20 -3.93
N ALA A 189 -9.08 -7.39 -2.63
CA ALA A 189 -10.31 -8.07 -2.21
C ALA A 189 -11.50 -7.10 -2.28
N VAL A 190 -12.67 -7.58 -2.72
CA VAL A 190 -13.91 -6.77 -2.71
C VAL A 190 -14.94 -7.41 -1.79
N THR A 191 -15.56 -6.57 -0.97
CA THR A 191 -16.63 -6.97 -0.07
C THR A 191 -17.83 -6.04 -0.26
N ALA A 192 -18.97 -6.61 -0.69
CA ALA A 192 -20.25 -5.90 -0.59
C ALA A 192 -20.70 -5.90 0.88
N LEU A 193 -20.98 -4.72 1.40
CA LEU A 193 -21.53 -4.57 2.75
C LEU A 193 -23.06 -4.44 2.69
N GLU A 194 -23.70 -4.86 3.78
CA GLU A 194 -25.14 -4.70 3.96
C GLU A 194 -25.55 -3.22 3.95
N ASN A 195 -26.78 -2.91 3.51
CA ASN A 195 -27.27 -1.54 3.42
C ASN A 195 -27.25 -0.76 4.75
N ARG A 196 -27.26 -1.46 5.90
CA ARG A 196 -27.16 -0.82 7.23
C ARG A 196 -25.86 -0.02 7.42
N PHE A 197 -24.76 -0.42 6.78
CA PHE A 197 -23.49 0.31 6.83
C PHE A 197 -23.53 1.67 6.12
N PHE A 198 -24.51 1.88 5.25
CA PHE A 198 -24.65 3.08 4.43
C PHE A 198 -25.84 3.95 4.83
N SER A 199 -26.37 3.77 6.04
CA SER A 199 -27.39 4.62 6.63
C SER A 199 -26.81 6.01 6.91
N ASP A 200 -27.38 7.06 6.33
CA ASP A 200 -26.92 8.46 6.52
C ASP A 200 -26.86 8.84 7.99
N ASP A 201 -27.95 8.56 8.74
CA ASP A 201 -28.02 8.90 10.16
C ASP A 201 -26.97 8.17 11.01
N ASP A 202 -26.76 6.87 10.76
CA ASP A 202 -25.79 6.06 11.50
C ASP A 202 -24.36 6.48 11.14
N CYS A 203 -24.08 6.77 9.87
CA CYS A 203 -22.79 7.27 9.43
C CYS A 203 -22.46 8.64 10.05
N ARG A 204 -23.40 9.57 10.09
CA ARG A 204 -23.26 10.86 10.76
C ARG A 204 -23.01 10.71 12.25
N LYS A 205 -23.74 9.82 12.89
CA LYS A 205 -23.62 9.56 14.32
C LYS A 205 -22.23 8.99 14.66
N ILE A 206 -21.80 7.93 13.99
CA ILE A 206 -20.50 7.29 14.28
C ILE A 206 -19.31 8.23 14.03
N LEU A 207 -19.36 9.06 12.98
CA LEU A 207 -18.33 10.05 12.71
C LEU A 207 -18.24 11.10 13.83
N LYS A 208 -19.38 11.64 14.30
CA LYS A 208 -19.42 12.60 15.41
C LYS A 208 -18.91 12.00 16.72
N GLU A 209 -19.29 10.77 17.01
CA GLU A 209 -18.88 10.06 18.22
C GLU A 209 -17.38 9.75 18.17
N HIS A 210 -16.88 9.25 17.02
CA HIS A 210 -15.46 8.88 16.87
C HIS A 210 -14.52 10.09 16.95
N PHE A 211 -14.82 11.17 16.24
CA PHE A 211 -13.97 12.37 16.22
C PHE A 211 -14.32 13.39 17.32
N HIS A 212 -15.27 13.09 18.18
CA HIS A 212 -15.72 13.98 19.28
C HIS A 212 -16.12 15.39 18.82
N VAL A 213 -16.82 15.49 17.67
CA VAL A 213 -17.24 16.76 17.08
C VAL A 213 -18.76 16.96 17.16
N MET A 214 -19.17 18.21 17.30
CA MET A 214 -20.60 18.56 17.34
C MET A 214 -21.22 18.56 15.93
N SER A 215 -20.44 18.93 14.89
CA SER A 215 -20.89 18.99 13.52
C SER A 215 -19.83 18.44 12.56
N LEU A 216 -20.27 17.97 11.39
CA LEU A 216 -19.39 17.40 10.36
C LEU A 216 -18.66 18.48 9.54
N GLU A 217 -19.15 19.73 9.56
CA GLU A 217 -18.44 20.86 8.98
C GLU A 217 -17.07 21.06 9.64
N GLY A 218 -16.95 20.79 10.96
CA GLY A 218 -15.69 20.82 11.69
C GLY A 218 -14.65 19.81 11.18
N LEU A 219 -15.11 18.74 10.51
CA LEU A 219 -14.26 17.77 9.82
C LEU A 219 -14.00 18.10 8.34
N GLY A 220 -14.60 19.17 7.81
CA GLY A 220 -14.55 19.53 6.40
C GLY A 220 -15.41 18.65 5.50
N LEU A 221 -16.38 17.90 6.06
CA LEU A 221 -17.24 16.95 5.33
C LEU A 221 -18.56 17.57 4.84
N GLY A 222 -18.78 18.88 5.06
CA GLY A 222 -20.04 19.54 4.72
C GLY A 222 -20.45 19.44 3.24
N ASP A 223 -19.47 19.42 2.35
CA ASP A 223 -19.67 19.37 0.89
C ASP A 223 -19.51 17.94 0.32
N TYR A 224 -19.31 16.92 1.17
CA TYR A 224 -19.04 15.53 0.76
C TYR A 224 -20.14 14.58 1.29
N GLU A 225 -21.31 14.58 0.69
CA GLU A 225 -22.45 13.80 1.18
C GLU A 225 -22.20 12.27 1.10
N ASN A 226 -21.79 11.81 -0.09
CA ASN A 226 -21.48 10.38 -0.29
C ASN A 226 -20.12 10.01 0.32
N GLY A 227 -19.15 10.91 0.34
CA GLY A 227 -17.87 10.73 1.01
C GLY A 227 -18.03 10.58 2.53
N MET A 228 -18.97 11.32 3.12
CA MET A 228 -19.36 11.18 4.52
C MET A 228 -19.95 9.79 4.80
N ILE A 229 -20.87 9.32 3.94
CA ILE A 229 -21.44 7.98 4.06
C ILE A 229 -20.35 6.91 3.92
N ALA A 230 -19.43 7.04 2.93
CA ALA A 230 -18.32 6.13 2.77
C ALA A 230 -17.39 6.11 4.01
N SER A 231 -17.16 7.30 4.61
CA SER A 231 -16.34 7.43 5.83
C SER A 231 -17.01 6.77 7.05
N GLY A 232 -18.31 6.95 7.21
CA GLY A 232 -19.08 6.28 8.26
C GLY A 232 -19.11 4.77 8.06
N ALA A 233 -19.31 4.29 6.84
CA ALA A 233 -19.31 2.88 6.49
C ALA A 233 -17.98 2.20 6.79
N VAL A 234 -16.85 2.81 6.42
CA VAL A 234 -15.52 2.24 6.70
C VAL A 234 -15.24 2.20 8.20
N LEU A 235 -15.65 3.21 8.98
CA LEU A 235 -15.51 3.19 10.44
C LEU A 235 -16.35 2.09 11.08
N GLN A 236 -17.62 1.94 10.68
CA GLN A 236 -18.47 0.84 11.16
C GLN A 236 -17.83 -0.53 10.86
N TYR A 237 -17.34 -0.70 9.63
CA TYR A 237 -16.66 -1.93 9.23
C TYR A 237 -15.41 -2.20 10.09
N LEU A 238 -14.63 -1.17 10.38
CA LEU A 238 -13.46 -1.29 11.23
C LEU A 238 -13.83 -1.62 12.68
N TYR A 239 -14.86 -0.99 13.27
CA TYR A 239 -15.33 -1.34 14.61
C TYR A 239 -15.83 -2.78 14.70
N GLU A 240 -16.56 -3.26 13.69
CA GLU A 240 -17.05 -4.64 13.67
C GLU A 240 -15.94 -5.68 13.46
N THR A 241 -14.92 -5.35 12.65
CA THR A 241 -13.83 -6.28 12.37
C THR A 241 -12.73 -6.26 13.42
N GLN A 242 -12.34 -5.09 13.89
CA GLN A 242 -11.23 -4.97 14.84
C GLN A 242 -11.68 -5.15 16.31
N LYS A 243 -12.91 -4.77 16.64
CA LYS A 243 -13.49 -4.84 18.02
C LYS A 243 -12.60 -4.19 19.09
N ASN A 244 -11.73 -3.29 18.68
CA ASN A 244 -10.79 -2.56 19.51
C ASN A 244 -11.00 -1.05 19.34
N ASP A 245 -10.33 -0.29 20.19
CA ASP A 245 -10.30 1.16 20.11
C ASP A 245 -9.59 1.62 18.84
N LEU A 246 -10.21 2.53 18.09
CA LEU A 246 -9.67 3.15 16.85
C LEU A 246 -9.21 4.59 17.11
N SER A 247 -8.88 4.94 18.35
CA SER A 247 -8.53 6.31 18.80
C SER A 247 -7.33 6.91 18.04
N HIS A 248 -6.48 6.09 17.42
CA HIS A 248 -5.39 6.54 16.57
C HIS A 248 -5.84 7.08 15.20
N LEU A 249 -7.08 6.84 14.77
CA LEU A 249 -7.67 7.54 13.63
C LEU A 249 -8.15 8.92 14.09
N THR A 250 -7.21 9.84 14.29
CA THR A 250 -7.47 11.15 14.92
C THR A 250 -8.01 12.21 13.99
N LYS A 251 -7.82 12.04 12.68
CA LYS A 251 -8.15 13.05 11.67
C LYS A 251 -8.63 12.41 10.38
N ILE A 252 -9.69 12.97 9.83
CA ILE A 252 -10.12 12.75 8.44
C ILE A 252 -9.65 13.92 7.57
N THR A 253 -9.18 13.62 6.36
CA THR A 253 -8.63 14.61 5.43
C THR A 253 -9.44 14.62 4.14
N PRO A 254 -10.42 15.54 4.01
CA PRO A 254 -11.11 15.76 2.75
C PRO A 254 -10.16 16.35 1.71
N TYR A 255 -10.28 15.91 0.46
CA TYR A 255 -9.53 16.49 -0.65
C TYR A 255 -10.35 16.50 -1.94
N THR A 256 -10.08 17.47 -2.80
CA THR A 256 -10.65 17.54 -4.14
C THR A 256 -9.74 16.83 -5.14
N THR A 257 -10.34 16.05 -6.04
CA THR A 257 -9.62 15.50 -7.19
C THR A 257 -9.12 16.65 -8.06
N GLY A 258 -7.87 16.55 -8.53
CA GLY A 258 -7.25 17.60 -9.34
C GLY A 258 -6.20 18.45 -8.62
N GLN A 259 -5.89 18.15 -7.35
CA GLN A 259 -4.73 18.75 -6.65
C GLN A 259 -3.40 18.10 -7.02
N PHE A 260 -3.45 16.93 -7.64
CA PHE A 260 -2.27 16.17 -8.06
C PHE A 260 -2.30 15.89 -9.57
N MET A 261 -1.12 15.73 -10.14
CA MET A 261 -0.98 15.27 -11.51
C MET A 261 -1.49 13.83 -11.63
N MET A 262 -2.41 13.62 -12.56
CA MET A 262 -2.99 12.30 -12.80
C MET A 262 -2.04 11.42 -13.62
N ILE A 263 -1.79 10.21 -13.12
CA ILE A 263 -0.97 9.19 -13.76
C ILE A 263 -1.77 7.90 -13.78
N ASP A 264 -2.18 7.44 -14.97
CA ASP A 264 -2.93 6.20 -15.10
C ASP A 264 -2.05 4.95 -14.86
N THR A 265 -2.71 3.80 -14.71
CA THR A 265 -2.04 2.52 -14.43
C THR A 265 -1.00 2.17 -15.49
N SER A 266 -1.34 2.37 -16.78
CA SER A 266 -0.44 2.08 -17.90
C SER A 266 0.80 2.95 -17.83
N THR A 267 0.65 4.24 -17.55
CA THR A 267 1.76 5.19 -17.40
C THR A 267 2.63 4.87 -16.19
N ARG A 268 2.05 4.55 -15.03
CA ARG A 268 2.81 4.11 -13.85
C ARG A 268 3.71 2.94 -14.19
N ARG A 269 3.14 1.94 -14.85
CA ARG A 269 3.82 0.72 -15.26
C ARG A 269 4.88 1.01 -16.31
N ASN A 270 4.55 1.75 -17.37
CA ASN A 270 5.44 2.05 -18.47
C ASN A 270 6.65 2.92 -18.07
N LEU A 271 6.48 3.82 -17.11
CA LEU A 271 7.56 4.63 -16.54
C LEU A 271 8.33 3.93 -15.42
N GLU A 272 7.89 2.74 -14.99
CA GLU A 272 8.50 1.97 -13.92
C GLU A 272 8.74 2.83 -12.66
N LEU A 273 7.68 3.48 -12.19
CA LEU A 273 7.80 4.48 -11.13
C LEU A 273 8.23 3.87 -9.79
N VAL A 274 7.64 2.75 -9.39
CA VAL A 274 7.87 2.13 -8.07
C VAL A 274 8.45 0.72 -8.16
N GLU A 275 8.22 0.03 -9.27
CA GLU A 275 8.74 -1.31 -9.55
C GLU A 275 8.97 -1.52 -11.05
N THR A 276 9.80 -2.51 -11.40
CA THR A 276 10.08 -2.86 -12.80
C THR A 276 8.94 -3.66 -13.42
N LEU A 277 8.78 -3.54 -14.75
CA LEU A 277 7.73 -4.23 -15.52
C LEU A 277 7.81 -5.76 -15.42
N ARG A 278 9.01 -6.32 -15.58
CA ARG A 278 9.21 -7.77 -15.71
C ARG A 278 9.34 -8.47 -14.37
N GLU A 279 10.22 -7.96 -13.50
CA GLU A 279 10.62 -8.65 -12.27
C GLU A 279 9.84 -8.19 -11.04
N LYS A 280 9.00 -7.14 -11.19
CA LYS A 280 8.24 -6.55 -10.08
C LYS A 280 9.13 -6.18 -8.89
N GLN A 281 10.36 -5.73 -9.16
CA GLN A 281 11.35 -5.35 -8.16
C GLN A 281 11.49 -3.83 -8.08
N LYS A 282 11.81 -3.33 -6.90
CA LYS A 282 12.13 -1.92 -6.67
C LYS A 282 13.39 -1.50 -7.43
N ARG A 283 14.41 -2.35 -7.49
CA ARG A 283 15.68 -2.06 -8.19
C ARG A 283 15.43 -1.91 -9.68
N GLY A 284 15.80 -0.78 -10.23
CA GLY A 284 15.56 -0.43 -11.65
C GLY A 284 14.34 0.48 -11.84
N SER A 285 13.63 0.86 -10.77
CA SER A 285 12.53 1.84 -10.81
C SER A 285 13.01 3.26 -10.48
N LEU A 286 12.14 4.27 -10.71
CA LEU A 286 12.41 5.64 -10.26
C LEU A 286 12.55 5.71 -8.74
N LEU A 287 11.66 5.04 -8.00
CA LEU A 287 11.71 4.96 -6.55
C LEU A 287 13.07 4.45 -6.06
N TRP A 288 13.65 3.43 -6.69
CA TRP A 288 14.96 2.93 -6.32
C TRP A 288 16.07 4.00 -6.43
N VAL A 289 15.99 4.88 -7.42
CA VAL A 289 16.96 5.97 -7.59
C VAL A 289 16.81 7.00 -6.48
N LEU A 290 15.57 7.42 -6.19
CA LEU A 290 15.27 8.52 -5.30
C LEU A 290 15.27 8.12 -3.82
N ASP A 291 15.00 6.85 -3.51
CA ASP A 291 14.88 6.38 -2.14
C ASP A 291 16.25 6.09 -1.52
N LYS A 292 16.66 7.04 -0.70
CA LYS A 292 17.79 6.97 0.23
C LYS A 292 17.31 7.33 1.64
N THR A 293 16.02 7.18 1.89
CA THR A 293 15.43 7.39 3.21
C THR A 293 16.04 6.42 4.24
N LYS A 294 15.97 6.81 5.49
CA LYS A 294 16.50 6.06 6.63
C LYS A 294 15.40 5.38 7.44
N THR A 295 14.17 5.89 7.30
CA THR A 295 13.00 5.40 8.04
C THR A 295 11.96 4.80 7.07
N ALA A 296 11.19 3.83 7.56
CA ALA A 296 10.08 3.26 6.80
C ALA A 296 8.98 4.31 6.51
N MET A 297 8.74 5.24 7.45
CA MET A 297 7.81 6.36 7.29
C MET A 297 8.24 7.27 6.13
N GLY A 298 9.52 7.63 6.07
CA GLY A 298 10.08 8.41 4.97
C GLY A 298 9.97 7.69 3.63
N ALA A 299 10.21 6.38 3.58
CA ALA A 299 10.07 5.58 2.38
C ALA A 299 8.61 5.56 1.86
N ARG A 300 7.62 5.41 2.75
CA ARG A 300 6.19 5.48 2.39
C ARG A 300 5.81 6.87 1.86
N LEU A 301 6.26 7.92 2.53
CA LEU A 301 5.98 9.30 2.11
C LEU A 301 6.62 9.63 0.76
N LEU A 302 7.87 9.21 0.52
CA LEU A 302 8.53 9.39 -0.78
C LEU A 302 7.80 8.64 -1.90
N ARG A 303 7.34 7.42 -1.62
CA ARG A 303 6.51 6.67 -2.56
C ARG A 303 5.23 7.44 -2.89
N SER A 304 4.54 7.96 -1.89
CA SER A 304 3.35 8.80 -2.07
C SER A 304 3.66 10.05 -2.93
N PHE A 305 4.81 10.70 -2.75
CA PHE A 305 5.22 11.84 -3.60
C PHE A 305 5.35 11.46 -5.07
N ILE A 306 5.93 10.29 -5.36
CA ILE A 306 6.10 9.79 -6.74
C ILE A 306 4.75 9.41 -7.36
N GLU A 307 3.86 8.82 -6.57
CA GLU A 307 2.53 8.38 -7.01
C GLU A 307 1.53 9.54 -7.12
N GLN A 308 1.78 10.66 -6.42
CA GLN A 308 0.92 11.85 -6.36
C GLN A 308 1.73 13.14 -6.57
N PRO A 309 2.28 13.37 -7.78
CA PRO A 309 3.01 14.62 -8.06
C PRO A 309 2.10 15.84 -7.97
N LEU A 310 2.65 16.96 -7.52
CA LEU A 310 1.91 18.18 -7.31
C LEU A 310 1.63 18.93 -8.62
N ILE A 311 0.54 19.69 -8.65
CA ILE A 311 0.25 20.68 -9.68
C ILE A 311 0.28 22.13 -9.15
N ASP A 312 0.41 22.28 -7.83
CA ASP A 312 0.57 23.58 -7.19
C ASP A 312 2.04 24.02 -7.27
N LYS A 313 2.26 25.14 -7.96
CA LYS A 313 3.59 25.70 -8.15
C LYS A 313 4.26 26.10 -6.83
N GLU A 314 3.53 26.73 -5.93
CA GLU A 314 4.07 27.22 -4.68
C GLU A 314 4.55 26.07 -3.78
N GLU A 315 3.76 25.00 -3.71
CA GLU A 315 4.14 23.82 -2.94
C GLU A 315 5.34 23.09 -3.57
N ILE A 316 5.42 23.02 -4.92
CA ILE A 316 6.59 22.46 -5.61
C ILE A 316 7.84 23.30 -5.26
N GLU A 317 7.76 24.62 -5.38
CA GLU A 317 8.89 25.51 -5.09
C GLU A 317 9.31 25.47 -3.61
N ARG A 318 8.37 25.33 -2.68
CA ARG A 318 8.66 25.13 -1.24
C ARG A 318 9.48 23.85 -1.01
N ARG A 319 9.12 22.74 -1.64
CA ARG A 319 9.89 21.50 -1.57
C ARG A 319 11.29 21.67 -2.14
N GLN A 320 11.41 22.32 -3.29
CA GLN A 320 12.71 22.61 -3.91
C GLN A 320 13.60 23.51 -3.04
N GLN A 321 13.05 24.50 -2.35
CA GLN A 321 13.79 25.36 -1.42
C GLN A 321 14.35 24.56 -0.25
N ALA A 322 13.58 23.61 0.30
CA ALA A 322 14.06 22.74 1.36
C ALA A 322 15.24 21.88 0.91
N ILE A 323 15.16 21.30 -0.29
CA ILE A 323 16.26 20.52 -0.87
C ILE A 323 17.50 21.40 -1.11
N GLU A 324 17.31 22.60 -1.62
CA GLU A 324 18.40 23.55 -1.89
C GLU A 324 19.16 23.92 -0.61
N GLU A 325 18.45 24.26 0.46
CA GLU A 325 19.06 24.60 1.74
C GLU A 325 19.80 23.40 2.37
N LEU A 326 19.21 22.20 2.28
CA LEU A 326 19.87 20.96 2.72
C LEU A 326 21.10 20.62 1.88
N ASN A 327 21.15 20.99 0.59
CA ASN A 327 22.34 20.86 -0.25
C ASN A 327 23.44 21.82 0.16
N MET A 328 23.11 23.05 0.54
CA MET A 328 24.06 24.04 1.04
C MET A 328 24.65 23.65 2.40
N ASN A 329 23.85 23.01 3.25
CA ASN A 329 24.23 22.58 4.60
C ASN A 329 24.40 21.05 4.67
N TYR A 330 25.25 20.50 3.80
CA TYR A 330 25.37 19.05 3.64
C TYR A 330 25.87 18.33 4.91
N ILE A 331 26.64 19.01 5.79
CA ILE A 331 27.13 18.42 7.04
C ILE A 331 25.94 18.19 7.98
N SER A 332 25.13 19.22 8.25
CA SER A 332 23.95 19.15 9.10
C SER A 332 22.94 18.14 8.53
N ARG A 333 22.81 18.07 7.20
CA ARG A 333 22.00 17.03 6.53
C ARG A 333 22.47 15.61 6.83
N GLU A 334 23.78 15.31 6.68
CA GLU A 334 24.29 13.97 6.95
C GLU A 334 24.18 13.62 8.45
N GLU A 335 24.36 14.59 9.32
CA GLU A 335 24.17 14.38 10.76
C GLU A 335 22.71 14.05 11.10
N ILE A 336 21.73 14.77 10.55
CA ILE A 336 20.31 14.41 10.65
C ILE A 336 20.08 12.96 10.17
N ARG A 337 20.68 12.58 9.04
CA ARG A 337 20.52 11.22 8.48
C ARG A 337 21.10 10.12 9.37
N GLU A 338 22.16 10.41 10.10
CA GLU A 338 22.70 9.47 11.10
C GLU A 338 21.72 9.25 12.24
N TYR A 339 21.14 10.32 12.80
CA TYR A 339 20.12 10.20 13.85
C TYR A 339 18.86 9.48 13.33
N LEU A 340 18.39 9.79 12.11
CA LEU A 340 17.23 9.15 11.50
C LEU A 340 17.42 7.63 11.35
N ASN A 341 18.65 7.15 11.19
CA ASN A 341 18.93 5.72 11.05
C ASN A 341 18.57 4.89 12.30
N SER A 342 18.48 5.54 13.45
CA SER A 342 18.10 4.95 14.74
C SER A 342 16.61 5.15 15.06
N VAL A 343 15.86 5.84 14.22
CA VAL A 343 14.43 6.07 14.41
C VAL A 343 13.63 4.93 13.76
N TYR A 344 12.89 4.22 14.58
CA TYR A 344 11.96 3.16 14.15
C TYR A 344 10.68 3.75 13.55
N ASP A 345 9.81 2.91 13.04
CA ASP A 345 8.53 3.28 12.45
C ASP A 345 7.52 3.74 13.52
N LEU A 346 7.57 5.03 13.86
CA LEU A 346 6.71 5.64 14.89
C LEU A 346 5.22 5.54 14.54
N GLU A 347 4.86 5.63 13.25
CA GLU A 347 3.46 5.52 12.81
C GLU A 347 2.91 4.14 13.14
N ARG A 348 3.59 3.08 12.69
CA ARG A 348 3.16 1.70 12.94
C ARG A 348 3.32 1.26 14.39
N LEU A 349 4.33 1.78 15.10
CA LEU A 349 4.46 1.57 16.54
C LEU A 349 3.26 2.18 17.27
N MET A 350 2.88 3.39 16.93
CA MET A 350 1.69 4.05 17.50
C MET A 350 0.42 3.26 17.23
N GLY A 351 0.25 2.76 16.00
CA GLY A 351 -0.86 1.87 15.65
C GLY A 351 -0.93 0.65 16.57
N ARG A 352 0.19 -0.06 16.80
CA ARG A 352 0.24 -1.22 17.70
C ARG A 352 -0.03 -0.86 19.15
N ILE A 353 0.43 0.29 19.61
CA ILE A 353 0.17 0.80 20.96
C ILE A 353 -1.33 1.04 21.14
N SER A 354 -1.98 1.73 20.23
CA SER A 354 -3.42 2.01 20.27
C SER A 354 -4.27 0.74 20.16
N TYR A 355 -3.88 -0.22 19.30
CA TYR A 355 -4.54 -1.53 19.20
C TYR A 355 -4.27 -2.46 20.38
N LYS A 356 -3.50 -2.03 21.38
CA LYS A 356 -3.11 -2.85 22.54
C LYS A 356 -2.36 -4.14 22.19
N THR A 357 -1.77 -4.18 21.00
CA THR A 357 -0.96 -5.32 20.51
C THR A 357 0.54 -5.11 20.68
N ALA A 358 0.97 -3.92 21.09
CA ALA A 358 2.36 -3.61 21.36
C ALA A 358 2.90 -4.44 22.53
N ASN A 359 4.13 -4.92 22.38
CA ASN A 359 4.88 -5.65 23.40
C ASN A 359 5.95 -4.73 24.05
N PRO A 360 6.61 -5.15 25.12
CA PRO A 360 7.61 -4.32 25.81
C PRO A 360 8.79 -3.90 24.94
N ARG A 361 9.19 -4.72 23.95
CA ARG A 361 10.26 -4.36 22.99
C ARG A 361 9.82 -3.28 22.01
N ASP A 362 8.53 -3.26 21.65
CA ASP A 362 7.96 -2.16 20.86
C ASP A 362 8.09 -0.82 21.59
N LEU A 363 7.83 -0.80 22.92
CA LEU A 363 8.00 0.41 23.73
C LEU A 363 9.48 0.84 23.83
N LEU A 364 10.42 -0.10 23.90
CA LEU A 364 11.85 0.24 23.84
C LEU A 364 12.27 0.77 22.48
N SER A 365 11.76 0.20 21.38
CA SER A 365 12.01 0.73 20.04
C SER A 365 11.46 2.15 19.89
N PHE A 366 10.30 2.39 20.51
CA PHE A 366 9.71 3.73 20.58
C PHE A 366 10.61 4.67 21.41
N LYS A 367 11.03 4.29 22.62
CA LYS A 367 11.96 5.06 23.47
C LYS A 367 13.24 5.41 22.72
N ASN A 368 13.90 4.44 22.09
CA ASN A 368 15.15 4.65 21.35
C ASN A 368 14.97 5.64 20.19
N SER A 369 13.79 5.64 19.57
CA SER A 369 13.46 6.63 18.54
C SER A 369 13.32 8.03 19.13
N LEU A 370 12.66 8.17 20.28
CA LEU A 370 12.46 9.45 20.94
C LEU A 370 13.79 10.07 21.42
N GLU A 371 14.77 9.25 21.77
CA GLU A 371 16.10 9.69 22.18
C GLU A 371 16.81 10.52 21.10
N MET A 372 16.53 10.23 19.81
CA MET A 372 17.16 10.92 18.68
C MET A 372 16.49 12.25 18.32
N LEU A 373 15.22 12.44 18.68
CA LEU A 373 14.42 13.58 18.26
C LEU A 373 14.97 14.95 18.71
N PRO A 374 15.47 15.13 19.95
CA PRO A 374 16.07 16.39 20.37
C PRO A 374 17.23 16.83 19.47
N TYR A 375 18.14 15.92 19.12
CA TYR A 375 19.29 16.20 18.26
C TYR A 375 18.85 16.63 16.85
N ILE A 376 17.86 15.94 16.28
CA ILE A 376 17.28 16.31 14.98
C ILE A 376 16.64 17.70 15.06
N LYS A 377 15.90 17.98 16.13
CA LYS A 377 15.25 19.27 16.35
C LYS A 377 16.23 20.41 16.46
N ASP A 378 17.32 20.23 17.20
CA ASP A 378 18.35 21.23 17.40
C ASP A 378 19.01 21.61 16.08
N ILE A 379 19.39 20.62 15.27
CA ILE A 379 19.99 20.86 13.94
C ILE A 379 18.99 21.53 13.00
N LEU A 380 17.71 21.12 13.02
CA LEU A 380 16.67 21.76 12.21
C LEU A 380 16.47 23.25 12.56
N GLY A 381 16.76 23.63 13.79
CA GLY A 381 16.71 25.03 14.23
C GLY A 381 17.69 25.96 13.50
N GLU A 382 18.73 25.43 12.86
CA GLU A 382 19.71 26.18 12.06
C GLU A 382 19.18 26.57 10.67
N PHE A 383 18.14 25.91 10.16
CA PHE A 383 17.60 26.14 8.83
C PHE A 383 16.63 27.31 8.77
N SER A 384 16.64 28.02 7.64
CA SER A 384 15.84 29.23 7.42
C SER A 384 14.59 29.00 6.57
N CYS A 385 14.57 27.96 5.76
CA CYS A 385 13.46 27.59 4.87
C CYS A 385 12.15 27.39 5.64
N GLY A 386 11.08 28.01 5.16
CA GLY A 386 9.76 27.94 5.82
C GLY A 386 9.24 26.53 6.02
N LEU A 387 9.49 25.62 5.07
CA LEU A 387 9.06 24.21 5.17
C LEU A 387 9.83 23.46 6.27
N LEU A 388 11.16 23.63 6.34
CA LEU A 388 11.98 23.00 7.37
C LEU A 388 11.70 23.59 8.76
N LYS A 389 11.43 24.90 8.86
CA LYS A 389 10.98 25.52 10.12
C LYS A 389 9.66 24.94 10.61
N LYS A 390 8.68 24.80 9.72
CA LYS A 390 7.41 24.20 10.07
C LYS A 390 7.59 22.76 10.57
N MET A 391 8.43 21.97 9.90
CA MET A 391 8.74 20.62 10.35
C MET A 391 9.42 20.60 11.72
N ASN A 392 10.28 21.58 12.00
CA ASN A 392 10.89 21.75 13.31
C ASN A 392 9.88 22.13 14.40
N GLU A 393 8.90 22.97 14.08
CA GLU A 393 7.79 23.32 14.99
C GLU A 393 6.89 22.09 15.27
N ASP A 394 6.55 21.32 14.23
CA ASP A 394 5.69 20.14 14.32
C ASP A 394 6.40 18.95 15.02
N LEU A 395 7.74 18.94 15.07
CA LEU A 395 8.52 17.90 15.73
C LEU A 395 8.55 18.16 17.24
N ASP A 396 7.77 17.38 17.99
CA ASP A 396 7.81 17.33 19.46
C ASP A 396 8.82 16.26 19.91
N PRO A 397 9.81 16.57 20.73
CA PRO A 397 10.75 15.55 21.24
C PRO A 397 10.12 14.49 22.13
N LEU A 398 8.88 14.67 22.62
CA LEU A 398 8.12 13.71 23.44
C LEU A 398 8.91 13.22 24.66
N ARG A 399 9.61 14.13 25.33
CA ARG A 399 10.55 13.82 26.40
C ARG A 399 9.87 13.20 27.62
N ASP A 400 8.65 13.63 27.90
CA ASP A 400 7.78 13.06 28.92
C ASP A 400 7.51 11.56 28.70
N LEU A 401 7.27 11.17 27.46
CA LEU A 401 7.05 9.77 27.08
C LEU A 401 8.35 8.96 27.10
N TYR A 402 9.46 9.57 26.68
CA TYR A 402 10.77 8.96 26.83
C TYR A 402 11.06 8.62 28.29
N GLU A 403 10.92 9.60 29.19
CA GLU A 403 11.15 9.44 30.62
C GLU A 403 10.20 8.41 31.27
N LEU A 404 8.93 8.38 30.83
CA LEU A 404 7.96 7.40 31.29
C LEU A 404 8.43 5.96 30.97
N ILE A 405 8.84 5.70 29.74
CA ILE A 405 9.28 4.36 29.33
C ILE A 405 10.61 4.01 29.99
N ASP A 406 11.53 4.96 30.05
CA ASP A 406 12.86 4.75 30.62
C ASP A 406 12.80 4.36 32.10
N ARG A 407 11.92 4.97 32.87
CA ARG A 407 11.76 4.64 34.30
C ARG A 407 10.94 3.39 34.55
N SER A 408 10.08 2.95 33.60
CA SER A 408 9.10 1.88 33.81
C SER A 408 9.52 0.53 33.23
N ILE A 409 10.12 0.49 32.03
CA ILE A 409 10.40 -0.75 31.29
C ILE A 409 11.86 -1.15 31.43
N VAL A 410 12.15 -2.43 31.68
CA VAL A 410 13.53 -2.95 31.73
C VAL A 410 14.22 -2.84 30.38
N ASP A 411 15.56 -2.77 30.38
CA ASP A 411 16.33 -2.56 29.14
C ASP A 411 16.35 -3.78 28.21
N GLU A 412 16.14 -4.98 28.74
CA GLU A 412 16.06 -6.24 27.97
C GLU A 412 14.79 -7.03 28.33
N PRO A 413 13.61 -6.58 27.91
CA PRO A 413 12.37 -7.27 28.23
C PRO A 413 12.19 -8.54 27.40
N PRO A 414 11.44 -9.54 27.90
CA PRO A 414 11.04 -10.70 27.14
C PRO A 414 10.15 -10.31 25.96
N ILE A 415 9.97 -11.23 25.01
CA ILE A 415 9.08 -11.02 23.85
C ILE A 415 7.62 -11.07 24.30
N THR A 416 7.28 -11.96 25.22
CA THR A 416 5.91 -12.19 25.66
C THR A 416 5.61 -11.40 26.94
N VAL A 417 4.45 -10.76 26.96
CA VAL A 417 4.04 -9.86 28.06
C VAL A 417 3.75 -10.63 29.37
N ARG A 418 3.55 -11.96 29.32
CA ARG A 418 3.14 -12.78 30.47
C ARG A 418 4.28 -13.54 31.14
N GLU A 419 5.51 -13.37 30.68
CA GLU A 419 6.69 -14.03 31.27
C GLU A 419 7.25 -13.31 32.48
N GLY A 420 6.74 -12.11 32.80
CA GLY A 420 7.28 -11.25 33.86
C GLY A 420 8.61 -10.61 33.47
N ASN A 421 9.25 -9.96 34.44
CA ASN A 421 10.50 -9.21 34.22
C ASN A 421 10.40 -8.11 33.14
N ILE A 422 9.32 -7.36 33.21
CA ILE A 422 9.00 -6.26 32.25
C ILE A 422 9.26 -4.89 32.87
N ILE A 423 8.95 -4.76 34.15
CA ILE A 423 8.95 -3.49 34.89
C ILE A 423 10.29 -3.33 35.63
N LYS A 424 10.88 -2.13 35.55
CA LYS A 424 12.13 -1.78 36.26
C LYS A 424 11.94 -1.79 37.78
N ASP A 425 13.03 -2.10 38.48
CA ASP A 425 13.11 -1.96 39.93
C ASP A 425 12.91 -0.48 40.32
N GLY A 426 12.13 -0.24 41.38
CA GLY A 426 11.84 1.10 41.89
C GLY A 426 10.67 1.80 41.17
N TYR A 427 10.07 1.20 40.13
CA TYR A 427 8.89 1.80 39.49
C TYR A 427 7.61 1.60 40.29
N SER A 428 7.45 0.42 40.93
CA SER A 428 6.32 0.09 41.79
C SER A 428 6.80 -0.59 43.07
N GLU A 429 6.50 0.01 44.23
CA GLU A 429 6.83 -0.56 45.53
C GLU A 429 6.23 -1.97 45.75
N GLU A 430 5.03 -2.17 45.22
CA GLU A 430 4.33 -3.47 45.31
C GLU A 430 5.00 -4.53 44.44
N ALA A 431 5.41 -4.22 43.22
CA ALA A 431 6.16 -5.12 42.35
C ALA A 431 7.51 -5.49 42.96
N ASP A 432 8.22 -4.51 43.55
CA ASP A 432 9.47 -4.73 44.22
C ASP A 432 9.32 -5.63 45.45
N LYS A 433 8.24 -5.50 46.20
CA LYS A 433 7.89 -6.37 47.32
C LYS A 433 7.72 -7.82 46.88
N TYR A 434 6.95 -8.07 45.80
CA TYR A 434 6.77 -9.43 45.30
C TYR A 434 8.06 -9.99 44.68
N ARG A 435 8.88 -9.17 44.05
CA ARG A 435 10.18 -9.56 43.48
C ARG A 435 11.15 -9.98 44.59
N LYS A 436 11.21 -9.22 45.69
CA LYS A 436 11.97 -9.58 46.89
C LYS A 436 11.44 -10.87 47.54
N ALA A 437 10.12 -11.02 47.63
CA ALA A 437 9.50 -12.22 48.17
C ALA A 437 9.85 -13.49 47.35
N LYS A 438 9.93 -13.36 46.02
CA LYS A 438 10.35 -14.45 45.13
C LYS A 438 11.83 -14.81 45.31
N THR A 439 12.73 -13.84 45.48
CA THR A 439 14.19 -14.05 45.55
C THR A 439 14.68 -14.35 46.95
N GLU A 440 14.16 -13.63 47.94
CA GLU A 440 14.63 -13.66 49.33
C GLU A 440 13.73 -14.45 50.29
N GLY A 441 12.58 -14.95 49.80
CA GLY A 441 11.57 -15.62 50.62
C GLY A 441 12.14 -16.79 51.46
N LYS A 442 13.15 -17.51 50.98
CA LYS A 442 13.84 -18.53 51.73
C LYS A 442 14.65 -17.94 52.88
N ALA A 443 15.26 -16.77 52.70
CA ALA A 443 15.99 -16.07 53.74
C ALA A 443 15.03 -15.57 54.83
N TRP A 444 13.89 -15.00 54.43
CA TRP A 444 12.86 -14.55 55.39
C TRP A 444 12.32 -15.69 56.24
N LEU A 445 12.14 -16.88 55.67
CA LEU A 445 11.75 -18.07 56.45
C LEU A 445 12.86 -18.54 57.41
N ALA A 446 14.13 -18.44 57.00
CA ALA A 446 15.26 -18.76 57.86
C ALA A 446 15.43 -17.78 59.01
N ASP A 447 15.19 -16.45 58.71
CA ASP A 447 15.21 -15.43 59.77
C ASP A 447 14.06 -15.59 60.76
N LEU A 448 12.84 -15.89 60.27
CA LEU A 448 11.71 -16.24 61.15
C LEU A 448 12.00 -17.49 62.00
N GLU A 449 12.58 -18.50 61.40
CA GLU A 449 13.02 -19.72 62.14
C GLU A 449 14.00 -19.36 63.25
N ALA A 450 15.01 -18.54 62.99
CA ALA A 450 15.99 -18.11 63.95
C ALA A 450 15.34 -17.25 65.07
N GLU A 451 14.49 -16.29 64.71
CA GLU A 451 13.76 -15.45 65.66
C GLU A 451 12.88 -16.29 66.59
N GLU A 452 12.13 -17.23 66.03
CA GLU A 452 11.25 -18.08 66.85
C GLU A 452 12.02 -19.10 67.68
N LYS A 453 13.19 -19.58 67.26
CA LYS A 453 14.10 -20.35 68.06
C LYS A 453 14.58 -19.59 69.29
N GLU A 454 14.95 -18.31 69.11
CA GLU A 454 15.45 -17.47 70.24
C GLU A 454 14.31 -17.17 71.19
N LYS A 455 13.13 -16.83 70.73
CA LYS A 455 11.97 -16.52 71.54
C LYS A 455 11.45 -17.71 72.36
N THR A 456 11.40 -18.88 71.75
CA THR A 456 10.77 -20.06 72.31
C THR A 456 11.78 -20.92 73.08
N GLY A 457 13.09 -20.73 72.84
CA GLY A 457 14.16 -21.63 73.41
C GLY A 457 14.15 -23.05 72.80
N ILE A 458 13.41 -23.34 71.81
CA ILE A 458 13.27 -24.62 71.12
C ILE A 458 14.43 -24.80 70.15
N LYS A 459 15.52 -25.45 70.56
CA LYS A 459 16.74 -25.53 69.76
C LYS A 459 16.64 -26.27 68.45
N ASN A 460 15.70 -27.17 68.30
CA ASN A 460 15.49 -27.98 67.11
C ASN A 460 14.25 -27.54 66.26
N LEU A 461 13.69 -26.35 66.52
CA LEU A 461 12.63 -25.76 65.71
C LEU A 461 13.11 -25.63 64.27
N LYS A 462 12.30 -26.11 63.29
CA LYS A 462 12.62 -25.99 61.86
C LYS A 462 11.34 -25.65 61.10
N ILE A 463 11.47 -24.75 60.14
CA ILE A 463 10.41 -24.53 59.18
C ILE A 463 10.61 -25.55 58.05
N LYS A 464 9.56 -26.31 57.72
CA LYS A 464 9.50 -27.27 56.63
C LYS A 464 8.28 -27.00 55.76
N TYR A 465 8.32 -27.54 54.55
CA TYR A 465 7.25 -27.42 53.58
C TYR A 465 6.59 -28.75 53.26
N ASN A 466 5.29 -28.77 53.10
CA ASN A 466 4.52 -29.90 52.60
C ASN A 466 3.41 -29.44 51.68
N LYS A 467 3.20 -30.12 50.54
CA LYS A 467 2.19 -29.75 49.56
C LYS A 467 0.75 -29.60 50.08
N VAL A 468 0.41 -30.34 51.15
CA VAL A 468 -0.94 -30.34 51.75
C VAL A 468 -1.10 -29.26 52.81
N PHE A 469 -0.04 -28.99 53.59
CA PHE A 469 -0.10 -28.12 54.74
C PHE A 469 0.66 -26.81 54.57
N GLY A 470 1.37 -26.64 53.49
CA GLY A 470 2.24 -25.48 53.21
C GLY A 470 3.46 -25.45 54.13
N TYR A 471 3.92 -24.26 54.53
CA TYR A 471 4.99 -24.11 55.49
C TYR A 471 4.51 -24.33 56.92
N TYR A 472 5.31 -24.99 57.72
CA TYR A 472 5.01 -25.28 59.13
C TYR A 472 6.26 -25.36 59.97
N PHE A 473 6.15 -25.04 61.27
CA PHE A 473 7.15 -25.32 62.28
C PHE A 473 7.03 -26.75 62.72
N GLU A 474 8.13 -27.51 62.71
CA GLU A 474 8.20 -28.85 63.24
C GLU A 474 8.87 -28.81 64.61
N VAL A 475 8.15 -29.24 65.65
CA VAL A 475 8.61 -29.32 67.02
C VAL A 475 8.58 -30.77 67.47
N SER A 476 9.73 -31.31 67.92
CA SER A 476 9.76 -32.64 68.47
C SER A 476 9.04 -32.76 69.84
N ASN A 477 8.45 -33.93 70.14
CA ASN A 477 7.65 -34.12 71.35
C ASN A 477 8.42 -33.81 72.66
N SER A 478 9.75 -33.81 72.63
CA SER A 478 10.60 -33.43 73.77
C SER A 478 10.59 -31.97 74.16
N PHE A 479 10.10 -31.10 73.23
CA PHE A 479 10.00 -29.64 73.43
C PHE A 479 8.59 -29.11 73.40
N LYS A 480 7.59 -29.95 73.47
CA LYS A 480 6.19 -29.63 73.39
C LYS A 480 5.74 -28.63 74.45
N ASP A 481 6.28 -28.76 75.68
CA ASP A 481 5.90 -27.88 76.80
C ASP A 481 6.50 -26.47 76.69
N LEU A 482 7.37 -26.22 75.72
CA LEU A 482 7.96 -24.91 75.42
C LEU A 482 7.25 -24.21 74.29
N VAL A 483 6.21 -24.79 73.73
CA VAL A 483 5.43 -24.19 72.60
C VAL A 483 4.53 -23.10 73.11
N PRO A 484 4.67 -21.85 72.64
CA PRO A 484 3.80 -20.73 73.05
C PRO A 484 2.35 -20.87 72.58
N ASP A 485 1.44 -20.21 73.26
CA ASP A 485 -0.01 -20.21 72.96
C ASP A 485 -0.35 -19.67 71.55
N TYR A 486 0.51 -18.84 70.94
CA TYR A 486 0.31 -18.31 69.61
C TYR A 486 0.71 -19.27 68.48
N PHE A 487 1.27 -20.45 68.83
CA PHE A 487 1.51 -21.51 67.85
C PHE A 487 0.22 -22.29 67.66
N ILE A 488 -0.35 -22.28 66.50
CA ILE A 488 -1.57 -22.97 66.11
C ILE A 488 -1.17 -24.38 65.62
N ARG A 489 -1.62 -25.42 66.31
CA ARG A 489 -1.33 -26.82 65.95
C ARG A 489 -2.06 -27.21 64.65
N LYS A 490 -1.31 -27.69 63.63
CA LYS A 490 -1.87 -28.20 62.37
C LYS A 490 -1.97 -29.73 62.33
N GLN A 491 -0.97 -30.43 62.88
CA GLN A 491 -0.93 -31.91 62.85
C GLN A 491 -0.05 -32.48 63.94
N THR A 492 -0.47 -33.64 64.51
CA THR A 492 0.33 -34.44 65.44
C THR A 492 0.90 -35.63 64.69
N LEU A 493 2.22 -35.87 64.86
CA LEU A 493 2.99 -37.01 64.34
C LEU A 493 3.48 -37.86 65.52
N THR A 494 3.98 -39.04 65.21
CA THR A 494 4.45 -39.96 66.21
C THR A 494 5.60 -39.40 67.09
N ASN A 495 6.50 -38.60 66.47
CA ASN A 495 7.71 -38.07 67.15
C ASN A 495 7.78 -36.52 67.13
N ALA A 496 6.81 -35.81 66.57
CA ALA A 496 6.81 -34.38 66.47
C ALA A 496 5.36 -33.82 66.28
N GLU A 497 5.19 -32.53 66.53
CA GLU A 497 3.98 -31.84 66.20
C GLU A 497 4.27 -30.69 65.17
N ARG A 498 3.32 -30.44 64.33
CA ARG A 498 3.38 -29.36 63.29
C ARG A 498 2.54 -28.22 63.70
N TYR A 499 3.14 -27.04 63.69
CA TYR A 499 2.51 -25.79 64.07
C TYR A 499 2.62 -24.75 62.99
N THR A 500 1.73 -23.76 63.01
CA THR A 500 1.81 -22.55 62.24
C THR A 500 1.65 -21.35 63.16
N THR A 501 2.09 -20.17 62.71
CA THR A 501 1.83 -18.88 63.33
C THR A 501 1.18 -17.97 62.32
N ASP A 502 0.50 -16.91 62.75
CA ASP A 502 -0.07 -15.95 61.80
C ASP A 502 0.99 -15.33 60.91
N ARG A 503 2.18 -15.05 61.46
CA ARG A 503 3.32 -14.51 60.72
C ARG A 503 3.88 -15.49 59.67
N LEU A 504 3.92 -16.80 59.99
CA LEU A 504 4.31 -17.81 59.04
C LEU A 504 3.29 -17.97 57.92
N LYS A 505 2.02 -17.86 58.21
CA LYS A 505 0.95 -17.83 57.19
C LYS A 505 1.07 -16.62 56.27
N GLU A 506 1.27 -15.42 56.84
CA GLU A 506 1.48 -14.21 56.07
C GLU A 506 2.67 -14.32 55.10
N LEU A 507 3.81 -14.86 55.57
CA LEU A 507 4.96 -15.11 54.75
C LEU A 507 4.69 -16.19 53.69
N GLU A 508 3.94 -17.24 54.06
CA GLU A 508 3.55 -18.29 53.13
C GLU A 508 2.69 -17.73 51.98
N ASP A 509 1.66 -16.96 52.32
CA ASP A 509 0.78 -16.34 51.33
C ASP A 509 1.51 -15.37 50.39
N ILE A 510 2.51 -14.68 50.95
CA ILE A 510 3.35 -13.76 50.15
C ILE A 510 4.28 -14.57 49.25
N ILE A 511 4.96 -15.59 49.74
CA ILE A 511 5.96 -16.36 48.99
C ILE A 511 5.32 -17.25 47.93
N MET A 512 4.26 -17.97 48.28
CA MET A 512 3.59 -18.92 47.38
C MET A 512 2.84 -18.24 46.27
N GLY A 513 2.30 -17.05 46.47
CA GLY A 513 1.59 -16.27 45.47
C GLY A 513 2.42 -15.18 44.78
N ALA A 514 3.67 -14.98 45.25
CA ALA A 514 4.48 -13.83 44.79
C ALA A 514 4.75 -13.84 43.29
N GLU A 515 5.01 -14.97 42.67
CA GLU A 515 5.32 -15.07 41.25
C GLU A 515 4.13 -14.77 40.37
N ASP A 516 2.97 -15.40 40.63
CA ASP A 516 1.75 -15.18 39.85
C ASP A 516 1.22 -13.74 40.03
N ARG A 517 1.30 -13.22 41.28
CA ARG A 517 0.89 -11.82 41.56
C ARG A 517 1.85 -10.81 40.90
N LEU A 518 3.17 -11.09 40.93
CA LEU A 518 4.17 -10.25 40.28
C LEU A 518 3.91 -10.19 38.77
N TYR A 519 3.71 -11.31 38.13
CA TYR A 519 3.47 -11.34 36.68
C TYR A 519 2.18 -10.63 36.29
N THR A 520 1.11 -10.79 37.06
CA THR A 520 -0.15 -10.08 36.82
C THR A 520 0.03 -8.57 37.02
N LEU A 521 0.70 -8.16 38.10
CA LEU A 521 0.95 -6.75 38.40
C LEU A 521 1.86 -6.10 37.33
N GLU A 522 2.95 -6.76 36.94
CA GLU A 522 3.82 -6.25 35.88
C GLU A 522 3.09 -6.11 34.54
N TYR A 523 2.17 -7.03 34.24
CA TYR A 523 1.30 -6.92 33.08
C TYR A 523 0.36 -5.70 33.16
N ASP A 524 -0.28 -5.49 34.30
CA ASP A 524 -1.19 -4.36 34.52
C ASP A 524 -0.42 -3.02 34.44
N LEU A 525 0.72 -2.92 35.07
CA LEU A 525 1.60 -1.74 35.00
C LEU A 525 2.09 -1.47 33.57
N PHE A 526 2.43 -2.51 32.82
CA PHE A 526 2.76 -2.38 31.40
C PHE A 526 1.57 -1.84 30.59
N CYS A 527 0.36 -2.35 30.82
CA CYS A 527 -0.85 -1.85 30.19
C CYS A 527 -1.10 -0.38 30.52
N ASP A 528 -0.89 0.05 31.75
CA ASP A 528 -1.03 1.45 32.16
C ASP A 528 -0.03 2.36 31.45
N VAL A 529 1.22 1.95 31.34
CA VAL A 529 2.26 2.70 30.60
C VAL A 529 1.88 2.82 29.13
N ARG A 530 1.47 1.72 28.52
CA ARG A 530 1.02 1.70 27.12
C ARG A 530 -0.17 2.62 26.89
N ASP A 531 -1.17 2.59 27.77
CA ASP A 531 -2.40 3.38 27.65
C ASP A 531 -2.12 4.88 27.90
N GLN A 532 -1.15 5.23 28.74
CA GLN A 532 -0.66 6.61 28.85
C GLN A 532 0.00 7.12 27.57
N ILE A 533 0.79 6.28 26.90
CA ILE A 533 1.39 6.63 25.60
C ILE A 533 0.29 6.77 24.53
N ALA A 534 -0.70 5.88 24.53
CA ALA A 534 -1.83 5.93 23.60
C ALA A 534 -2.65 7.22 23.72
N ALA A 535 -2.74 7.82 24.90
CA ALA A 535 -3.43 9.08 25.10
C ALA A 535 -2.78 10.25 24.35
N GLU A 536 -1.49 10.17 24.04
CA GLU A 536 -0.72 11.21 23.35
C GLU A 536 -0.60 10.99 21.84
N VAL A 537 -1.50 10.20 21.26
CA VAL A 537 -1.46 9.77 19.85
C VAL A 537 -1.29 10.92 18.86
N LEU A 538 -1.98 12.05 19.06
CA LEU A 538 -1.93 13.20 18.14
C LEU A 538 -0.52 13.84 18.08
N ARG A 539 0.12 14.01 19.26
CA ARG A 539 1.50 14.53 19.35
C ARG A 539 2.49 13.59 18.63
N ILE A 540 2.34 12.29 18.84
CA ILE A 540 3.18 11.27 18.23
C ILE A 540 3.01 11.26 16.71
N GLN A 541 1.77 11.32 16.21
CA GLN A 541 1.49 11.36 14.76
C GLN A 541 2.05 12.61 14.08
N ASN A 542 1.93 13.78 14.69
CA ASN A 542 2.51 15.01 14.16
C ASN A 542 4.03 14.91 14.07
N THR A 543 4.66 14.42 15.12
CA THR A 543 6.11 14.17 15.15
C THR A 543 6.54 13.15 14.10
N ALA A 544 5.82 12.04 13.95
CA ALA A 544 6.11 11.02 12.95
C ALA A 544 6.04 11.59 11.51
N LYS A 545 5.03 12.41 11.21
CA LYS A 545 4.89 13.11 9.92
C LYS A 545 6.04 14.09 9.66
N ALA A 546 6.45 14.84 10.68
CA ALA A 546 7.60 15.74 10.58
C ALA A 546 8.89 14.95 10.29
N VAL A 547 9.14 13.87 11.02
CA VAL A 547 10.30 12.97 10.81
C VAL A 547 10.29 12.37 9.41
N ALA A 548 9.13 11.86 8.94
CA ALA A 548 9.00 11.32 7.59
C ALA A 548 9.32 12.38 6.51
N GLY A 549 8.83 13.61 6.68
CA GLY A 549 9.11 14.73 5.77
C GLY A 549 10.60 15.08 5.72
N ILE A 550 11.24 15.21 6.89
CA ILE A 550 12.67 15.48 7.01
C ILE A 550 13.48 14.38 6.30
N ASP A 551 13.13 13.11 6.49
CA ASP A 551 13.80 11.98 5.87
C ASP A 551 13.65 12.01 4.34
N VAL A 552 12.47 12.33 3.81
CA VAL A 552 12.26 12.49 2.35
C VAL A 552 13.13 13.60 1.78
N PHE A 553 13.14 14.79 2.40
CA PHE A 553 13.93 15.92 1.86
C PHE A 553 15.44 15.68 1.98
N THR A 554 15.90 15.04 3.06
CA THR A 554 17.32 14.65 3.17
C THR A 554 17.69 13.56 2.14
N SER A 555 16.77 12.63 1.82
CA SER A 555 16.94 11.66 0.76
C SER A 555 17.06 12.31 -0.61
N LEU A 556 16.11 13.17 -0.99
CA LEU A 556 16.12 13.89 -2.27
C LEU A 556 17.34 14.81 -2.42
N SER A 557 17.75 15.49 -1.34
CA SER A 557 18.97 16.28 -1.27
C SER A 557 20.22 15.42 -1.51
N THR A 558 20.32 14.28 -0.84
CA THR A 558 21.44 13.33 -1.01
C THR A 558 21.53 12.83 -2.45
N VAL A 559 20.38 12.48 -3.05
CA VAL A 559 20.32 11.99 -4.44
C VAL A 559 20.72 13.09 -5.42
N SER A 560 20.23 14.32 -5.21
CA SER A 560 20.55 15.45 -6.09
C SER A 560 22.03 15.78 -6.11
N MET A 561 22.69 15.79 -4.97
CA MET A 561 24.13 16.03 -4.91
C MET A 561 24.97 14.90 -5.50
N ARG A 562 24.65 13.66 -5.16
CA ARG A 562 25.41 12.49 -5.64
C ARG A 562 25.30 12.28 -7.15
N ASN A 563 24.22 12.75 -7.77
CA ASN A 563 23.93 12.53 -9.16
C ASN A 563 24.04 13.80 -10.01
N ASN A 564 24.49 14.92 -9.44
CA ASN A 564 24.56 16.22 -10.11
C ASN A 564 23.22 16.60 -10.75
N TYR A 565 22.13 16.54 -9.98
CA TYR A 565 20.82 17.01 -10.39
C TYR A 565 20.68 18.50 -10.12
N VAL A 566 19.97 19.20 -10.99
CA VAL A 566 19.77 20.65 -10.89
C VAL A 566 18.36 21.01 -10.43
N LYS A 567 18.20 22.16 -9.80
CA LYS A 567 16.92 22.73 -9.42
C LYS A 567 16.17 23.18 -10.68
N PRO A 568 15.02 22.58 -11.04
CA PRO A 568 14.26 23.02 -12.19
C PRO A 568 13.47 24.28 -11.87
N LYS A 569 13.35 25.18 -12.87
CA LYS A 569 12.40 26.30 -12.81
C LYS A 569 11.01 25.77 -13.15
N ILE A 570 10.00 26.19 -12.40
CA ILE A 570 8.61 25.80 -12.61
C ILE A 570 7.85 26.95 -13.25
N ASN A 571 7.07 26.67 -14.31
CA ASN A 571 6.26 27.66 -15.00
C ASN A 571 4.84 27.14 -15.27
N GLU A 572 3.91 28.10 -15.40
CA GLU A 572 2.51 27.83 -15.74
C GLU A 572 2.20 28.06 -17.24
N LYS A 573 3.23 28.42 -18.03
CA LYS A 573 3.10 28.71 -19.45
C LYS A 573 3.11 27.47 -20.34
N GLY A 574 3.28 26.29 -19.73
CA GLY A 574 3.33 25.00 -20.43
C GLY A 574 4.63 24.75 -21.19
N LEU A 575 5.68 25.54 -20.98
CA LEU A 575 6.98 25.36 -21.60
C LEU A 575 7.76 24.24 -20.89
N ILE A 576 8.20 23.23 -21.64
CA ILE A 576 9.15 22.21 -21.20
C ILE A 576 10.46 22.44 -21.99
N ASN A 577 11.49 22.92 -21.32
CA ASN A 577 12.81 23.13 -21.90
C ASN A 577 13.85 22.49 -20.99
N ILE A 578 14.46 21.40 -21.46
CA ILE A 578 15.45 20.60 -20.74
C ILE A 578 16.74 20.60 -21.57
N LYS A 579 17.84 20.96 -20.92
CA LYS A 579 19.19 20.93 -21.52
C LYS A 579 19.97 19.78 -20.93
N ASN A 580 20.55 18.98 -21.83
CA ASN A 580 21.35 17.81 -21.47
C ASN A 580 20.63 16.90 -20.45
N GLY A 581 19.34 16.62 -20.67
CA GLY A 581 18.56 15.70 -19.84
C GLY A 581 19.14 14.30 -19.87
N ARG A 582 19.09 13.61 -18.73
CA ARG A 582 19.54 12.23 -18.56
C ARG A 582 18.42 11.37 -17.99
N HIS A 583 18.44 10.08 -18.32
CA HIS A 583 17.45 9.14 -17.77
C HIS A 583 17.87 8.71 -16.36
N PRO A 584 17.14 9.05 -15.31
CA PRO A 584 17.59 8.86 -13.91
C PRO A 584 17.90 7.41 -13.56
N VAL A 585 17.17 6.46 -14.13
CA VAL A 585 17.37 5.03 -13.88
C VAL A 585 18.45 4.45 -14.77
N VAL A 586 18.39 4.70 -16.08
CA VAL A 586 19.32 4.10 -17.05
C VAL A 586 20.74 4.57 -16.80
N GLU A 587 20.97 5.86 -16.47
CA GLU A 587 22.31 6.35 -16.13
C GLU A 587 22.95 5.63 -14.93
N LYS A 588 22.13 5.08 -14.00
CA LYS A 588 22.59 4.31 -12.85
C LYS A 588 22.80 2.84 -13.15
N MET A 589 22.13 2.31 -14.17
CA MET A 589 22.22 0.91 -14.55
C MET A 589 23.39 0.65 -15.49
N ILE A 590 23.76 1.63 -16.29
CA ILE A 590 24.91 1.55 -17.23
C ILE A 590 26.22 1.61 -16.42
N LYS A 591 27.08 0.59 -16.56
CA LYS A 591 28.36 0.51 -15.87
C LYS A 591 29.55 0.80 -16.80
N ASP A 592 29.44 0.47 -18.08
CA ASP A 592 30.54 0.40 -19.01
C ASP A 592 30.66 1.60 -19.99
N SER A 593 29.68 2.53 -19.93
CA SER A 593 29.68 3.71 -20.79
C SER A 593 28.98 4.89 -20.14
N LEU A 594 29.31 6.10 -20.60
CA LEU A 594 28.59 7.31 -20.16
C LEU A 594 27.23 7.38 -20.85
N PHE A 595 26.21 7.82 -20.08
CA PHE A 595 24.89 8.11 -20.64
C PHE A 595 24.96 9.32 -21.57
N VAL A 596 24.35 9.21 -22.76
CA VAL A 596 24.29 10.33 -23.72
C VAL A 596 23.11 11.23 -23.40
N ALA A 597 23.40 12.41 -22.93
CA ALA A 597 22.39 13.41 -22.56
C ALA A 597 21.72 14.03 -23.80
N ASN A 598 20.42 14.37 -23.67
CA ASN A 598 19.63 14.92 -24.76
C ASN A 598 18.84 16.17 -24.35
N ASP A 599 18.67 17.10 -25.28
CA ASP A 599 17.82 18.27 -25.11
C ASP A 599 16.37 17.93 -25.42
N THR A 600 15.44 18.60 -24.72
CA THR A 600 13.99 18.53 -25.03
C THR A 600 13.41 19.94 -25.02
N TYR A 601 12.65 20.26 -26.05
CA TYR A 601 11.92 21.52 -26.11
C TYR A 601 10.50 21.29 -26.61
N LEU A 602 9.51 21.54 -25.76
CA LEU A 602 8.09 21.46 -26.07
C LEU A 602 7.38 22.71 -25.55
N ASP A 603 6.44 23.25 -26.33
CA ASP A 603 5.58 24.35 -25.94
C ASP A 603 4.14 24.13 -26.41
N ASN A 604 3.22 25.01 -26.00
CA ASN A 604 1.83 24.95 -26.43
C ASN A 604 1.59 25.61 -27.82
N GLY A 605 2.68 26.04 -28.50
CA GLY A 605 2.61 26.79 -29.77
C GLY A 605 3.29 26.02 -30.91
N LYS A 606 4.47 26.52 -31.30
CA LYS A 606 5.22 26.04 -32.48
C LYS A 606 5.90 24.71 -32.33
N ASN A 607 6.17 24.28 -31.11
CA ASN A 607 6.87 23.01 -30.80
C ASN A 607 6.02 22.12 -29.89
N ARG A 608 4.80 21.84 -30.33
CA ARG A 608 3.83 21.06 -29.54
C ARG A 608 4.08 19.56 -29.66
N ILE A 609 4.37 19.11 -30.88
CA ILE A 609 4.57 17.69 -31.18
C ILE A 609 5.97 17.50 -31.76
N SER A 610 6.74 16.60 -31.16
CA SER A 610 8.01 16.12 -31.69
C SER A 610 7.82 14.72 -32.28
N VAL A 611 7.87 14.62 -33.63
CA VAL A 611 7.85 13.34 -34.34
C VAL A 611 9.29 12.82 -34.40
N ILE A 612 9.56 11.67 -33.76
CA ILE A 612 10.88 11.13 -33.57
C ILE A 612 11.03 9.86 -34.39
N THR A 613 11.86 9.92 -35.42
CA THR A 613 12.14 8.80 -36.32
C THR A 613 13.50 8.17 -36.02
N GLY A 614 13.71 6.96 -36.49
CA GLY A 614 14.96 6.21 -36.37
C GLY A 614 14.76 4.76 -35.92
N PRO A 615 15.80 3.95 -35.89
CA PRO A 615 15.70 2.52 -35.58
C PRO A 615 15.29 2.26 -34.11
N ASN A 616 14.68 1.09 -33.88
CA ASN A 616 14.28 0.67 -32.56
C ASN A 616 15.49 0.47 -31.64
N MET A 617 16.17 0.17 -31.17
CA MET A 617 17.37 0.02 -30.29
C MET A 617 18.25 1.28 -30.18
N ALA A 618 17.90 2.34 -30.89
CA ALA A 618 18.74 3.55 -30.91
C ALA A 618 18.49 4.48 -29.70
N GLY A 619 17.44 4.23 -28.90
CA GLY A 619 17.17 4.96 -27.65
C GLY A 619 16.00 5.94 -27.70
N LYS A 620 15.12 5.90 -28.72
CA LYS A 620 13.90 6.74 -28.81
C LYS A 620 13.02 6.64 -27.54
N SER A 621 12.61 5.42 -27.20
CA SER A 621 11.74 5.17 -26.03
C SER A 621 12.40 5.59 -24.71
N THR A 622 13.73 5.41 -24.59
CA THR A 622 14.50 5.87 -23.44
C THR A 622 14.46 7.39 -23.30
N TYR A 623 14.66 8.12 -24.42
CA TYR A 623 14.58 9.58 -24.45
C TYR A 623 13.19 10.10 -24.07
N MET A 624 12.15 9.50 -24.60
CA MET A 624 10.78 9.93 -24.29
C MET A 624 10.43 9.67 -22.81
N ARG A 625 10.76 8.48 -22.30
CA ARG A 625 10.58 8.17 -20.87
C ARG A 625 11.39 9.09 -19.97
N GLN A 626 12.62 9.40 -20.34
CA GLN A 626 13.49 10.38 -19.68
C GLN A 626 12.76 11.72 -19.49
N THR A 627 12.16 12.24 -20.56
CA THR A 627 11.44 13.51 -20.50
C THR A 627 10.26 13.45 -19.54
N ALA A 628 9.45 12.39 -19.63
CA ALA A 628 8.31 12.20 -18.70
C ALA A 628 8.77 12.08 -17.24
N LEU A 629 9.85 11.34 -16.98
CA LEU A 629 10.41 11.20 -15.62
C LEU A 629 10.98 12.52 -15.08
N ILE A 630 11.64 13.33 -15.91
CA ILE A 630 12.14 14.66 -15.52
C ILE A 630 10.98 15.59 -15.15
N VAL A 631 9.90 15.60 -15.94
CA VAL A 631 8.70 16.38 -15.63
C VAL A 631 8.06 15.91 -14.31
N LEU A 632 7.92 14.61 -14.12
CA LEU A 632 7.40 14.03 -12.89
C LEU A 632 8.28 14.39 -11.69
N MET A 633 9.60 14.23 -11.79
CA MET A 633 10.55 14.59 -10.74
C MET A 633 10.46 16.08 -10.37
N ALA A 634 10.30 16.96 -11.35
CA ALA A 634 10.11 18.38 -11.10
C ALA A 634 8.82 18.64 -10.31
N GLN A 635 7.72 17.95 -10.63
CA GLN A 635 6.41 18.13 -9.99
C GLN A 635 6.28 17.44 -8.62
N ILE A 636 7.13 16.49 -8.26
CA ILE A 636 7.24 16.04 -6.87
C ILE A 636 8.05 17.01 -5.99
N GLY A 637 8.63 18.04 -6.59
CA GLY A 637 9.49 19.02 -5.92
C GLY A 637 10.96 18.60 -5.83
N SER A 638 11.39 17.57 -6.58
CA SER A 638 12.78 17.10 -6.63
C SER A 638 13.63 17.92 -7.61
N PHE A 639 14.94 17.87 -7.45
CA PHE A 639 15.89 18.24 -8.47
C PHE A 639 15.92 17.18 -9.57
N VAL A 640 16.36 17.56 -10.78
CA VAL A 640 16.23 16.76 -12.00
C VAL A 640 17.56 16.47 -12.67
N PRO A 641 17.72 15.33 -13.36
CA PRO A 641 18.92 14.96 -14.06
C PRO A 641 19.07 15.73 -15.39
N ALA A 642 19.52 16.96 -15.31
CA ALA A 642 19.77 17.85 -16.45
C ALA A 642 20.85 18.87 -16.10
N ASP A 643 21.33 19.65 -17.08
CA ASP A 643 22.18 20.81 -16.83
C ASP A 643 21.33 22.06 -16.53
N GLU A 644 20.20 22.20 -17.26
CA GLU A 644 19.19 23.23 -17.01
C GLU A 644 17.81 22.64 -17.31
N ALA A 645 16.80 22.99 -16.53
CA ALA A 645 15.42 22.61 -16.76
C ALA A 645 14.45 23.73 -16.42
N ASN A 646 13.49 23.99 -17.35
CA ASN A 646 12.36 24.86 -17.12
C ASN A 646 11.11 24.07 -17.49
N ILE A 647 10.32 23.71 -16.50
CA ILE A 647 9.26 22.72 -16.61
C ILE A 647 7.90 23.38 -16.40
N GLY A 648 7.07 23.35 -17.44
CA GLY A 648 5.67 23.71 -17.36
C GLY A 648 4.86 22.65 -16.64
N ILE A 649 4.01 23.09 -15.71
CA ILE A 649 3.16 22.20 -14.95
C ILE A 649 2.27 21.40 -15.92
N CYS A 650 2.29 20.08 -15.76
CA CYS A 650 1.42 19.14 -16.46
C CYS A 650 0.34 18.65 -15.51
N ASP A 651 -0.90 18.64 -15.96
CA ASP A 651 -2.03 18.07 -15.21
C ASP A 651 -2.05 16.54 -15.30
N ARG A 652 -1.52 15.98 -16.40
CA ARG A 652 -1.48 14.55 -16.67
C ARG A 652 -0.24 14.16 -17.45
N ILE A 653 0.25 12.97 -17.21
CA ILE A 653 1.22 12.29 -18.07
C ILE A 653 0.57 11.01 -18.57
N PHE A 654 0.55 10.82 -19.88
CA PHE A 654 0.14 9.57 -20.50
C PHE A 654 1.27 8.96 -21.29
N THR A 655 1.45 7.65 -21.16
CA THR A 655 2.43 6.93 -21.94
C THR A 655 1.81 5.72 -22.61
N ARG A 656 2.11 5.57 -23.89
CA ARG A 656 1.90 4.33 -24.64
C ARG A 656 3.25 3.88 -25.18
N VAL A 657 3.83 2.86 -24.58
CA VAL A 657 5.18 2.38 -24.89
C VAL A 657 5.20 0.86 -24.95
N GLY A 658 5.54 0.31 -26.13
CA GLY A 658 5.73 -1.13 -26.35
C GLY A 658 4.43 -1.96 -26.26
N ALA A 659 4.40 -3.12 -26.91
CA ALA A 659 3.35 -4.11 -26.71
C ALA A 659 3.72 -4.99 -25.49
N SER A 660 2.92 -5.00 -24.47
CA SER A 660 2.89 -6.11 -23.52
C SER A 660 1.79 -7.07 -23.97
N ASP A 661 2.14 -8.29 -24.31
CA ASP A 661 1.16 -9.33 -24.55
C ASP A 661 0.43 -9.59 -23.24
N ASP A 662 -0.80 -9.17 -23.16
CA ASP A 662 -1.70 -9.56 -22.07
C ASP A 662 -2.46 -10.82 -22.49
N LEU A 663 -1.78 -11.95 -22.36
CA LEU A 663 -2.37 -13.28 -22.66
C LEU A 663 -3.56 -13.61 -21.76
N ALA A 664 -3.65 -12.95 -20.59
CA ALA A 664 -4.71 -13.22 -19.62
C ALA A 664 -6.06 -12.62 -20.05
N SER A 665 -6.06 -11.47 -20.73
CA SER A 665 -7.29 -10.80 -21.19
C SER A 665 -7.85 -11.36 -22.50
N GLY A 666 -7.09 -12.22 -23.21
CA GLY A 666 -7.50 -12.77 -24.51
C GLY A 666 -7.65 -11.71 -25.64
N GLN A 667 -7.24 -10.46 -25.39
CA GLN A 667 -7.30 -9.39 -26.36
C GLN A 667 -6.05 -9.38 -27.25
N SER A 668 -6.23 -9.03 -28.53
CA SER A 668 -5.07 -8.86 -29.41
C SER A 668 -4.25 -7.65 -28.98
N THR A 669 -2.90 -7.71 -29.18
CA THR A 669 -1.99 -6.60 -28.89
C THR A 669 -2.41 -5.28 -29.53
N PHE A 670 -3.02 -5.34 -30.74
CA PHE A 670 -3.55 -4.19 -31.43
C PHE A 670 -4.80 -3.60 -30.74
N MET A 671 -5.69 -4.45 -30.22
CA MET A 671 -6.87 -3.98 -29.47
C MET A 671 -6.46 -3.29 -28.17
N VAL A 672 -5.53 -3.85 -27.43
CA VAL A 672 -4.96 -3.22 -26.21
C VAL A 672 -4.36 -1.86 -26.57
N GLU A 673 -3.57 -1.78 -27.64
CA GLU A 673 -2.99 -0.54 -28.12
C GLU A 673 -4.05 0.52 -28.42
N MET A 674 -5.11 0.15 -29.19
CA MET A 674 -6.17 1.09 -29.55
C MET A 674 -6.99 1.52 -28.34
N THR A 675 -7.20 0.65 -27.38
CA THR A 675 -7.89 0.99 -26.11
C THR A 675 -7.08 2.01 -25.31
N GLU A 676 -5.76 1.82 -25.19
CA GLU A 676 -4.88 2.78 -24.52
C GLU A 676 -4.86 4.14 -25.25
N VAL A 677 -4.73 4.13 -26.59
CA VAL A 677 -4.78 5.37 -27.40
C VAL A 677 -6.13 6.08 -27.26
N ALA A 678 -7.24 5.35 -27.31
CA ALA A 678 -8.56 5.91 -27.11
C ALA A 678 -8.71 6.53 -25.70
N ASN A 679 -8.20 5.87 -24.68
CA ASN A 679 -8.14 6.39 -23.32
C ASN A 679 -7.35 7.71 -23.27
N ILE A 680 -6.18 7.76 -23.88
CA ILE A 680 -5.34 8.98 -23.93
C ILE A 680 -6.08 10.12 -24.63
N LEU A 681 -6.60 9.89 -25.83
CA LEU A 681 -7.25 10.94 -26.64
C LEU A 681 -8.52 11.52 -25.99
N ARG A 682 -9.29 10.70 -25.27
CA ARG A 682 -10.49 11.15 -24.54
C ARG A 682 -10.16 11.99 -23.33
N ASN A 683 -9.00 11.82 -22.76
CA ASN A 683 -8.71 12.22 -21.38
C ASN A 683 -7.54 13.17 -21.21
N ALA A 684 -6.74 13.33 -22.26
CA ALA A 684 -5.71 14.34 -22.28
C ALA A 684 -6.31 15.75 -22.37
N THR A 685 -5.59 16.72 -21.86
CA THR A 685 -5.89 18.14 -21.95
C THR A 685 -4.75 18.87 -22.64
N LYS A 686 -4.94 20.15 -22.93
CA LYS A 686 -3.88 21.02 -23.48
C LYS A 686 -2.63 21.11 -22.57
N ASN A 687 -2.78 20.85 -21.28
CA ASN A 687 -1.70 20.89 -20.30
C ASN A 687 -1.03 19.52 -20.09
N SER A 688 -1.53 18.46 -20.70
CA SER A 688 -1.00 17.11 -20.59
C SER A 688 0.31 16.93 -21.36
N LEU A 689 1.12 15.97 -20.94
CA LEU A 689 2.28 15.46 -21.66
C LEU A 689 2.00 14.05 -22.15
N LEU A 690 2.06 13.85 -23.46
CA LEU A 690 1.82 12.56 -24.10
C LEU A 690 3.15 11.96 -24.59
N VAL A 691 3.36 10.68 -24.31
CA VAL A 691 4.48 9.88 -24.79
C VAL A 691 3.93 8.69 -25.57
N LEU A 692 3.97 8.78 -26.88
CA LEU A 692 3.38 7.80 -27.79
C LEU A 692 4.47 7.12 -28.61
N ASP A 693 4.63 5.81 -28.42
CA ASP A 693 5.67 5.03 -29.05
C ASP A 693 5.07 3.97 -29.98
N GLU A 694 5.43 4.03 -31.24
CA GLU A 694 5.09 3.06 -32.29
C GLU A 694 3.59 2.79 -32.46
N ILE A 695 2.77 3.83 -32.51
CA ILE A 695 1.33 3.71 -32.75
C ILE A 695 1.05 3.16 -34.15
N GLY A 696 0.13 2.18 -34.25
CA GLY A 696 -0.31 1.56 -35.52
C GLY A 696 0.56 0.38 -35.97
N ARG A 697 1.51 -0.11 -35.13
CA ARG A 697 2.40 -1.21 -35.51
C ARG A 697 1.70 -2.58 -35.56
N GLY A 698 0.60 -2.76 -34.80
CA GLY A 698 -0.11 -4.05 -34.66
C GLY A 698 -1.02 -4.42 -35.83
N THR A 699 -1.07 -3.64 -36.93
CA THR A 699 -1.97 -3.84 -38.07
C THR A 699 -1.23 -3.69 -39.42
N SER A 700 -1.97 -3.65 -40.53
CA SER A 700 -1.38 -3.43 -41.85
C SER A 700 -0.67 -2.09 -41.93
N THR A 701 0.38 -1.96 -42.77
CA THR A 701 1.16 -0.74 -42.88
C THR A 701 0.32 0.50 -43.22
N PHE A 702 -0.64 0.37 -44.12
CA PHE A 702 -1.48 1.48 -44.53
C PHE A 702 -2.46 1.90 -43.45
N ASP A 703 -3.12 0.93 -42.79
CA ASP A 703 -4.05 1.22 -41.68
C ASP A 703 -3.31 1.84 -40.51
N GLY A 704 -2.13 1.28 -40.17
CA GLY A 704 -1.30 1.78 -39.09
C GLY A 704 -0.82 3.21 -39.33
N LEU A 705 -0.34 3.51 -40.57
CA LEU A 705 0.04 4.86 -40.97
C LEU A 705 -1.14 5.82 -40.89
N ALA A 706 -2.30 5.43 -41.42
CA ALA A 706 -3.51 6.29 -41.43
C ALA A 706 -3.97 6.62 -39.99
N ILE A 707 -3.94 5.63 -39.08
CA ILE A 707 -4.27 5.83 -37.67
C ILE A 707 -3.26 6.77 -37.02
N ALA A 708 -1.95 6.51 -37.16
CA ALA A 708 -0.90 7.33 -36.57
C ALA A 708 -0.97 8.80 -37.07
N TRP A 709 -1.22 8.99 -38.35
CA TRP A 709 -1.42 10.30 -38.97
C TRP A 709 -2.61 11.04 -38.36
N SER A 710 -3.79 10.37 -38.31
CA SER A 710 -5.01 10.95 -37.76
C SER A 710 -4.86 11.28 -36.26
N VAL A 711 -4.14 10.47 -35.48
CA VAL A 711 -3.83 10.73 -34.07
C VAL A 711 -3.00 12.01 -33.93
N ILE A 712 -1.97 12.21 -34.76
CA ILE A 712 -1.14 13.43 -34.74
C ILE A 712 -2.01 14.66 -35.11
N GLU A 713 -2.83 14.56 -36.15
CA GLU A 713 -3.76 15.65 -36.56
C GLU A 713 -4.70 16.01 -35.41
N HIS A 714 -5.30 15.02 -34.76
CA HIS A 714 -6.22 15.23 -33.63
C HIS A 714 -5.53 15.93 -32.46
N ILE A 715 -4.32 15.46 -32.06
CA ILE A 715 -3.56 16.03 -30.96
C ILE A 715 -3.06 17.43 -31.30
N SER A 716 -2.64 17.67 -32.52
CA SER A 716 -2.05 18.94 -32.96
C SER A 716 -3.06 20.10 -32.97
N ASN A 717 -4.36 19.81 -33.09
CA ASN A 717 -5.39 20.80 -33.15
C ASN A 717 -5.70 21.42 -31.78
N PRO A 718 -5.38 22.74 -31.56
CA PRO A 718 -5.60 23.37 -30.26
C PRO A 718 -7.10 23.52 -29.89
N LYS A 719 -8.01 23.39 -30.86
CA LYS A 719 -9.47 23.43 -30.61
C LYS A 719 -10.00 22.08 -30.11
N ILE A 720 -9.30 21.00 -30.42
CA ILE A 720 -9.68 19.65 -30.01
C ILE A 720 -8.88 19.25 -28.74
N LEU A 721 -7.56 19.20 -28.83
CA LEU A 721 -6.72 18.76 -27.73
C LEU A 721 -5.55 19.73 -27.48
N GLY A 722 -4.59 19.84 -28.39
CA GLY A 722 -3.46 20.75 -28.26
C GLY A 722 -2.40 20.34 -27.23
N ALA A 723 -2.29 19.06 -26.90
CA ALA A 723 -1.36 18.56 -25.88
C ALA A 723 0.09 18.50 -26.38
N LYS A 724 1.05 18.67 -25.45
CA LYS A 724 2.48 18.46 -25.71
C LYS A 724 2.76 16.97 -25.89
N THR A 725 3.41 16.61 -26.97
CA THR A 725 3.54 15.20 -27.37
C THR A 725 4.95 14.88 -27.89
N LEU A 726 5.51 13.78 -27.38
CA LEU A 726 6.62 13.06 -27.96
C LEU A 726 6.07 11.84 -28.68
N PHE A 727 6.26 11.76 -29.99
CA PHE A 727 5.68 10.73 -30.85
C PHE A 727 6.82 9.98 -31.57
N ALA A 728 7.16 8.80 -31.11
CA ALA A 728 8.13 7.97 -31.80
C ALA A 728 7.45 7.08 -32.84
N THR A 729 8.03 6.97 -34.01
CA THR A 729 7.48 6.19 -35.10
C THR A 729 8.57 5.61 -35.99
N HIS A 730 8.21 4.56 -36.70
CA HIS A 730 9.01 3.99 -37.81
C HIS A 730 8.42 4.37 -39.18
N TYR A 731 7.26 5.05 -39.20
CA TYR A 731 6.66 5.58 -40.43
C TYR A 731 7.37 6.87 -40.82
N HIS A 732 8.21 6.82 -41.85
CA HIS A 732 8.95 7.99 -42.36
C HIS A 732 8.01 9.00 -43.00
N GLU A 733 6.87 8.57 -43.53
CA GLU A 733 5.81 9.39 -44.14
C GLU A 733 5.27 10.43 -43.19
N LEU A 734 5.27 10.17 -41.87
CA LEU A 734 4.82 11.13 -40.87
C LEU A 734 5.72 12.37 -40.76
N THR A 735 6.94 12.33 -41.35
CA THR A 735 7.82 13.50 -41.38
C THR A 735 7.29 14.60 -42.28
N GLU A 736 6.45 14.26 -43.28
CA GLU A 736 5.79 15.22 -44.16
C GLU A 736 4.78 16.15 -43.44
N LEU A 737 4.44 15.83 -42.18
CA LEU A 737 3.57 16.67 -41.34
C LEU A 737 4.24 17.97 -40.90
N GLU A 738 5.60 18.00 -40.84
CA GLU A 738 6.33 19.25 -40.57
C GLU A 738 6.14 20.27 -41.69
N GLY A 739 5.77 21.50 -41.35
CA GLY A 739 5.43 22.54 -42.33
C GLY A 739 4.00 22.50 -42.84
N THR A 740 3.30 21.35 -42.74
CA THR A 740 1.89 21.20 -43.12
C THR A 740 1.00 21.43 -41.91
N ILE A 741 1.35 20.87 -40.77
CA ILE A 741 0.59 21.03 -39.52
C ILE A 741 1.37 21.92 -38.56
N SER A 742 0.73 22.98 -38.10
CA SER A 742 1.36 23.91 -37.15
C SER A 742 1.63 23.23 -35.81
N GLY A 743 2.86 23.36 -35.33
CA GLY A 743 3.28 22.82 -34.03
C GLY A 743 3.91 21.41 -34.08
N VAL A 744 4.01 20.82 -35.28
CA VAL A 744 4.72 19.55 -35.52
C VAL A 744 6.14 19.83 -35.96
N ASN A 745 7.11 19.16 -35.35
CA ASN A 745 8.53 19.24 -35.71
C ASN A 745 9.15 17.84 -35.75
N ASN A 746 10.05 17.64 -36.70
CA ASN A 746 10.72 16.37 -36.89
C ASN A 746 12.05 16.31 -36.15
N TYR A 747 12.30 15.16 -35.56
CA TYR A 747 13.56 14.81 -34.95
C TYR A 747 13.95 13.39 -35.33
N CYS A 748 15.23 13.12 -35.31
CA CYS A 748 15.74 11.77 -35.54
C CYS A 748 16.90 11.45 -34.59
N ILE A 749 17.20 10.18 -34.47
CA ILE A 749 18.38 9.75 -33.76
C ILE A 749 19.60 9.84 -34.70
N ALA A 750 20.62 10.54 -34.24
CA ALA A 750 21.89 10.64 -34.98
C ALA A 750 22.56 9.26 -35.09
N VAL A 751 22.91 8.90 -36.34
CA VAL A 751 23.58 7.66 -36.68
C VAL A 751 24.88 8.01 -37.40
N LYS A 752 25.96 7.33 -37.07
CA LYS A 752 27.23 7.43 -37.81
C LYS A 752 27.43 6.16 -38.62
N GLU A 753 27.44 6.29 -39.93
CA GLU A 753 27.77 5.20 -40.84
C GLU A 753 29.27 5.00 -40.90
N GLN A 754 29.75 3.75 -40.74
CA GLN A 754 31.14 3.35 -40.87
C GLN A 754 31.23 2.16 -41.85
N GLY A 755 31.21 2.47 -43.16
CA GLY A 755 31.10 1.46 -44.22
C GLY A 755 29.72 0.77 -44.16
N ASP A 756 29.70 -0.55 -44.03
CA ASP A 756 28.49 -1.37 -43.90
C ASP A 756 27.93 -1.45 -42.45
N ASP A 757 28.64 -0.88 -41.47
CA ASP A 757 28.27 -0.88 -40.08
C ASP A 757 27.73 0.49 -39.64
N ILE A 758 26.85 0.47 -38.64
CA ILE A 758 26.28 1.67 -38.08
C ILE A 758 26.57 1.78 -36.58
N VAL A 759 26.84 3.00 -36.15
CA VAL A 759 26.98 3.34 -34.73
C VAL A 759 25.88 4.31 -34.34
N PHE A 760 25.02 3.88 -33.39
CA PHE A 760 23.99 4.76 -32.85
C PHE A 760 24.61 5.73 -31.85
N LEU A 761 24.57 7.02 -32.20
CA LEU A 761 25.09 8.07 -31.31
C LEU A 761 24.19 8.36 -30.12
N ARG A 762 22.96 7.82 -30.11
CA ARG A 762 21.92 8.03 -29.07
C ARG A 762 21.61 9.50 -28.82
N LYS A 763 21.94 10.39 -29.78
CA LYS A 763 21.67 11.82 -29.74
C LYS A 763 20.46 12.15 -30.61
N ILE A 764 19.47 12.84 -30.05
CA ILE A 764 18.31 13.36 -30.77
C ILE A 764 18.73 14.67 -31.44
N VAL A 765 18.49 14.76 -32.76
CA VAL A 765 18.80 15.94 -33.60
C VAL A 765 17.56 16.34 -34.39
N LYS A 766 17.48 17.61 -34.76
CA LYS A 766 16.38 18.11 -35.58
C LYS A 766 16.48 17.59 -37.00
N GLY A 767 15.37 17.16 -37.58
CA GLY A 767 15.25 16.63 -38.95
C GLY A 767 14.64 15.23 -38.98
N GLY A 768 14.25 14.77 -40.16
CA GLY A 768 13.75 13.41 -40.38
C GLY A 768 14.88 12.43 -40.70
N ALA A 769 14.69 11.14 -40.42
CA ALA A 769 15.60 10.09 -40.87
C ALA A 769 15.14 9.64 -42.27
N ASP A 770 16.00 9.78 -43.26
CA ASP A 770 15.71 9.44 -44.68
C ASP A 770 15.88 7.94 -44.98
N LYS A 771 16.48 7.18 -44.07
CA LYS A 771 16.81 5.76 -44.25
C LYS A 771 16.29 4.87 -43.12
N SER A 772 15.83 3.71 -43.50
CA SER A 772 15.51 2.62 -42.56
C SER A 772 16.79 1.82 -42.27
N TYR A 773 17.07 1.55 -41.00
CA TYR A 773 18.24 0.79 -40.53
C TYR A 773 17.87 -0.61 -40.01
N GLY A 774 16.71 -1.15 -40.34
CA GLY A 774 16.22 -2.44 -39.83
C GLY A 774 17.16 -3.61 -40.18
N ILE A 775 17.72 -3.62 -41.40
CA ILE A 775 18.65 -4.68 -41.87
C ILE A 775 19.96 -4.62 -41.10
N GLN A 776 20.49 -3.43 -40.84
CA GLN A 776 21.70 -3.23 -40.04
C GLN A 776 21.50 -3.67 -38.59
N VAL A 777 20.36 -3.39 -38.02
CA VAL A 777 19.99 -3.89 -36.66
C VAL A 777 19.91 -5.41 -36.67
N ALA A 778 19.35 -6.03 -37.71
CA ALA A 778 19.27 -7.50 -37.83
C ALA A 778 20.67 -8.11 -37.92
N LYS A 779 21.60 -7.46 -38.63
CA LYS A 779 23.01 -7.86 -38.67
C LYS A 779 23.67 -7.78 -37.29
N LEU A 780 23.46 -6.68 -36.56
CA LEU A 780 23.97 -6.50 -35.19
C LEU A 780 23.39 -7.52 -34.20
N ALA A 781 22.16 -7.97 -34.43
CA ALA A 781 21.52 -9.01 -33.64
C ALA A 781 22.02 -10.43 -33.96
N GLY A 782 22.86 -10.61 -34.96
CA GLY A 782 23.44 -11.91 -35.34
C GLY A 782 22.58 -12.73 -36.30
N VAL A 783 21.67 -12.11 -37.05
CA VAL A 783 20.95 -12.79 -38.15
C VAL A 783 21.96 -13.24 -39.22
N PRO A 784 21.85 -14.50 -39.75
CA PRO A 784 22.81 -15.03 -40.71
C PRO A 784 23.01 -14.16 -41.96
N GLU A 785 24.25 -13.99 -42.40
CA GLU A 785 24.64 -13.10 -43.50
C GLU A 785 23.88 -13.35 -44.82
N PRO A 786 23.55 -14.61 -45.22
CA PRO A 786 22.74 -14.84 -46.42
C PRO A 786 21.35 -14.21 -46.37
N VAL A 787 20.73 -14.18 -45.18
CA VAL A 787 19.42 -13.53 -44.94
C VAL A 787 19.54 -12.02 -45.03
N ILE A 788 20.62 -11.46 -44.48
CA ILE A 788 20.92 -10.02 -44.53
C ILE A 788 21.19 -9.56 -45.99
N ALA A 789 21.97 -10.33 -46.76
CA ALA A 789 22.25 -10.04 -48.15
C ALA A 789 20.95 -10.03 -48.98
N ARG A 790 20.11 -11.06 -48.83
CA ARG A 790 18.83 -11.12 -49.57
C ARG A 790 17.88 -10.01 -49.14
N ALA A 791 17.84 -9.65 -47.87
CA ALA A 791 17.03 -8.55 -47.39
C ALA A 791 17.42 -7.20 -47.98
N LYS A 792 18.74 -6.96 -48.20
CA LYS A 792 19.23 -5.74 -48.87
C LYS A 792 18.72 -5.67 -50.31
N GLU A 793 18.84 -6.77 -51.08
CA GLU A 793 18.32 -6.86 -52.46
C GLU A 793 16.81 -6.56 -52.52
N LEU A 794 16.04 -7.20 -51.66
CA LEU A 794 14.57 -7.01 -51.59
C LEU A 794 14.16 -5.57 -51.25
N VAL A 795 14.89 -4.89 -50.38
CA VAL A 795 14.61 -3.47 -50.05
C VAL A 795 14.83 -2.57 -51.25
N GLU A 796 15.86 -2.81 -52.06
CA GLU A 796 16.10 -2.04 -53.30
C GLU A 796 14.99 -2.29 -54.32
N GLU A 797 14.49 -3.53 -54.48
CA GLU A 797 13.35 -3.85 -55.32
C GLU A 797 12.06 -3.19 -54.89
N LEU A 798 11.80 -3.19 -53.55
CA LEU A 798 10.55 -2.62 -52.95
C LEU A 798 10.56 -1.08 -52.89
N ALA A 799 11.73 -0.46 -52.72
CA ALA A 799 11.88 1.00 -52.66
C ALA A 799 11.52 1.70 -54.01
N SER A 800 11.46 0.95 -55.12
CA SER A 800 11.03 1.45 -56.39
C SER A 800 9.50 1.70 -56.52
N ALA A 801 8.71 1.26 -55.54
CA ALA A 801 7.24 1.51 -55.47
C ALA A 801 6.99 2.71 -54.52
N ASP A 802 6.92 3.91 -55.09
CA ASP A 802 6.96 5.18 -54.39
C ASP A 802 5.66 5.51 -53.57
N ILE A 803 5.64 5.17 -52.27
CA ILE A 803 4.58 5.54 -51.33
C ILE A 803 4.72 7.00 -50.82
N THR A 804 5.94 7.54 -50.85
CA THR A 804 6.29 8.88 -50.35
C THR A 804 5.66 10.01 -51.21
N ALA A 805 5.49 9.79 -52.52
CA ALA A 805 4.87 10.75 -53.42
C ALA A 805 3.37 10.93 -53.10
N GLN A 806 2.65 9.86 -52.77
CA GLN A 806 1.23 9.93 -52.38
C GLN A 806 1.03 10.60 -51.00
N ALA A 807 1.94 10.40 -50.05
CA ALA A 807 1.91 11.09 -48.77
C ALA A 807 2.10 12.60 -48.92
N LYS A 808 2.96 13.06 -49.82
CA LYS A 808 3.13 14.51 -50.15
C LYS A 808 1.89 15.15 -50.73
N GLU A 809 1.20 14.46 -51.64
CA GLU A 809 -0.05 14.96 -52.22
C GLU A 809 -1.16 15.11 -51.16
N ILE A 810 -1.32 14.15 -50.28
CA ILE A 810 -2.29 14.18 -49.18
C ILE A 810 -1.99 15.34 -48.20
N ALA A 811 -0.72 15.53 -47.85
CA ALA A 811 -0.29 16.63 -46.98
C ALA A 811 -0.57 18.00 -47.57
N GLN A 812 -0.39 18.17 -48.89
CA GLN A 812 -0.67 19.42 -49.62
C GLN A 812 -2.18 19.69 -49.79
N MET A 813 -3.01 18.65 -49.91
CA MET A 813 -4.48 18.80 -50.01
C MET A 813 -5.11 19.31 -48.69
N ASN A 814 -4.53 18.97 -47.54
CA ASN A 814 -5.00 19.41 -46.24
C ASN A 814 -4.62 20.87 -45.88
N ALA A 815 -3.75 21.52 -46.68
CA ALA A 815 -3.39 22.92 -46.47
C ALA A 815 -4.47 23.90 -46.96
N SER A 816 -5.56 23.42 -47.56
CA SER A 816 -6.72 24.25 -47.97
C SER A 816 -7.81 24.23 -46.89
N PRO A 817 -8.33 25.37 -46.45
CA PRO A 817 -9.27 25.42 -45.34
C PRO A 817 -10.68 25.09 -45.74
N GLN A 818 -11.00 23.85 -46.04
CA GLN A 818 -12.38 23.36 -46.22
C GLN A 818 -12.60 22.00 -45.61
N HIS A 819 -12.49 21.93 -44.29
CA HIS A 819 -13.25 20.92 -43.56
C HIS A 819 -14.36 21.62 -42.77
N LYS A 820 -15.60 21.35 -43.20
CA LYS A 820 -16.79 21.68 -42.43
C LYS A 820 -16.63 21.23 -41.00
N ALA A 821 -16.84 22.17 -40.07
CA ALA A 821 -16.92 21.90 -38.66
C ALA A 821 -17.83 20.69 -38.43
N VAL A 822 -17.26 19.59 -38.00
CA VAL A 822 -17.99 18.50 -37.38
C VAL A 822 -18.49 19.04 -36.03
N ALA A 823 -19.80 19.00 -35.84
CA ALA A 823 -20.48 19.45 -34.66
C ALA A 823 -19.83 18.83 -33.42
N LYS A 824 -19.78 19.61 -32.33
CA LYS A 824 -19.40 19.11 -31.01
C LYS A 824 -20.18 17.83 -30.73
N PRO A 825 -19.56 16.80 -30.18
CA PRO A 825 -20.30 15.69 -29.64
C PRO A 825 -20.81 16.09 -28.24
N ASP A 826 -21.92 16.84 -28.24
CA ASP A 826 -22.84 16.81 -27.12
C ASP A 826 -23.78 15.64 -27.41
N GLU A 827 -23.86 14.73 -26.47
CA GLU A 827 -24.57 13.46 -26.52
C GLU A 827 -23.76 12.32 -27.15
N VAL A 828 -23.04 11.61 -26.32
CA VAL A 828 -22.58 10.24 -26.57
C VAL A 828 -23.86 9.39 -26.66
N ASP A 829 -24.23 9.01 -27.88
CA ASP A 829 -25.22 7.95 -28.08
C ASP A 829 -24.66 6.67 -27.46
N LEU A 830 -25.24 6.28 -26.33
CA LEU A 830 -24.91 5.04 -25.60
C LEU A 830 -25.16 3.75 -26.42
N ASN A 831 -25.57 3.91 -27.70
CA ASN A 831 -25.76 2.84 -28.65
C ASN A 831 -24.58 2.67 -29.64
N GLN A 832 -23.41 3.27 -29.39
CA GLN A 832 -22.21 2.90 -30.13
C GLN A 832 -21.66 1.59 -29.58
N MET A 833 -22.23 0.52 -30.08
CA MET A 833 -21.93 -0.86 -29.80
C MET A 833 -20.47 -1.20 -30.12
N SER A 834 -19.83 -1.92 -29.21
CA SER A 834 -18.55 -2.58 -29.41
C SER A 834 -18.59 -3.48 -30.66
N ILE A 835 -17.46 -3.63 -31.33
CA ILE A 835 -17.32 -4.52 -32.51
C ILE A 835 -17.72 -5.98 -32.19
N PHE A 836 -17.84 -6.33 -30.94
CA PHE A 836 -18.35 -7.64 -30.50
C PHE A 836 -19.88 -7.75 -30.50
N ASP A 837 -20.62 -6.65 -30.64
CA ASP A 837 -22.09 -6.65 -30.77
C ASP A 837 -22.61 -7.00 -32.17
N THR A 838 -21.76 -7.38 -33.08
CA THR A 838 -22.14 -7.78 -34.43
C THR A 838 -22.30 -9.28 -34.65
N VAL A 839 -22.35 -10.10 -33.62
CA VAL A 839 -23.00 -11.41 -33.71
C VAL A 839 -24.46 -11.18 -33.33
N LYS A 840 -25.25 -10.88 -34.33
CA LYS A 840 -26.70 -10.81 -34.21
C LYS A 840 -27.23 -12.16 -33.79
N ASP A 841 -27.41 -12.36 -32.49
CA ASP A 841 -28.26 -13.40 -31.91
C ASP A 841 -29.73 -12.99 -32.03
N ASP A 842 -30.06 -12.28 -33.10
CA ASP A 842 -31.36 -11.67 -33.35
C ASP A 842 -32.48 -12.72 -33.34
N ASP A 843 -32.21 -13.94 -33.76
CA ASP A 843 -33.22 -15.02 -33.83
C ASP A 843 -33.43 -15.72 -32.46
N ILE A 844 -32.39 -15.90 -31.63
CA ILE A 844 -32.51 -16.51 -30.30
C ILE A 844 -33.08 -15.48 -29.31
N ILE A 845 -32.63 -14.24 -29.37
CA ILE A 845 -33.14 -13.17 -28.51
C ILE A 845 -34.59 -12.85 -28.85
N LYS A 846 -34.91 -12.83 -30.14
CA LYS A 846 -36.26 -12.64 -30.61
C LYS A 846 -37.20 -13.76 -30.23
N GLU A 847 -36.75 -15.04 -30.39
CA GLU A 847 -37.48 -16.23 -29.97
C GLU A 847 -37.69 -16.27 -28.44
N LEU A 848 -36.68 -15.76 -27.67
CA LEU A 848 -36.77 -15.64 -26.20
C LEU A 848 -37.74 -14.50 -25.79
N GLY A 849 -37.75 -13.38 -26.52
CA GLY A 849 -38.64 -12.23 -26.27
C GLY A 849 -40.10 -12.51 -26.60
N ASP A 850 -40.34 -13.36 -27.60
CA ASP A 850 -41.69 -13.72 -28.06
C ASP A 850 -42.34 -14.84 -27.20
N LEU A 851 -41.65 -15.35 -26.16
CA LEU A 851 -42.19 -16.40 -25.27
C LEU A 851 -43.17 -15.80 -24.24
N GLU A 852 -44.43 -16.20 -24.32
CA GLU A 852 -45.39 -15.88 -23.26
C GLU A 852 -45.29 -16.87 -22.09
N LEU A 853 -44.42 -16.57 -21.14
CA LEU A 853 -44.13 -17.39 -19.96
C LEU A 853 -45.37 -17.66 -19.10
N SER A 854 -46.37 -16.80 -19.13
CA SER A 854 -47.62 -16.96 -18.39
C SER A 854 -48.55 -18.05 -18.93
N SER A 855 -48.35 -18.45 -20.20
CA SER A 855 -49.14 -19.51 -20.87
C SER A 855 -48.44 -20.86 -20.96
N MET A 856 -47.17 -20.99 -20.52
CA MET A 856 -46.36 -22.19 -20.65
C MET A 856 -46.42 -23.06 -19.38
N THR A 857 -46.43 -24.39 -19.58
CA THR A 857 -46.20 -25.29 -18.46
C THR A 857 -44.71 -25.35 -18.08
N PRO A 858 -44.35 -25.70 -16.82
CA PRO A 858 -42.96 -25.82 -16.41
C PRO A 858 -42.10 -26.76 -17.29
N ILE A 859 -42.71 -27.80 -17.83
CA ILE A 859 -42.05 -28.73 -18.74
C ILE A 859 -41.80 -28.11 -20.11
N ASP A 860 -42.74 -27.33 -20.62
CA ASP A 860 -42.58 -26.64 -21.91
C ASP A 860 -41.52 -25.52 -21.81
N ALA A 861 -41.47 -24.81 -20.69
CA ALA A 861 -40.44 -23.82 -20.41
C ALA A 861 -39.04 -24.44 -20.38
N LEU A 862 -38.90 -25.60 -19.71
CA LEU A 862 -37.61 -26.31 -19.63
C LEU A 862 -37.19 -26.86 -21.01
N ASN A 863 -38.09 -27.40 -21.78
CA ASN A 863 -37.82 -27.89 -23.15
C ASN A 863 -37.43 -26.75 -24.09
N THR A 864 -38.09 -25.62 -23.97
CA THR A 864 -37.77 -24.44 -24.77
C THR A 864 -36.39 -23.84 -24.42
N LEU A 865 -36.07 -23.76 -23.13
CA LEU A 865 -34.73 -23.32 -22.66
C LEU A 865 -33.64 -24.32 -23.15
N TYR A 866 -33.89 -25.62 -23.08
CA TYR A 866 -32.94 -26.63 -23.57
C TYR A 866 -32.72 -26.53 -25.07
N ARG A 867 -33.78 -26.26 -25.84
CA ARG A 867 -33.73 -26.04 -27.30
C ARG A 867 -32.92 -24.79 -27.64
N LEU A 868 -33.16 -23.68 -26.95
CA LEU A 868 -32.43 -22.43 -27.14
C LEU A 868 -30.95 -22.58 -26.76
N GLN A 869 -30.65 -23.27 -25.68
CA GLN A 869 -29.28 -23.56 -25.25
C GLN A 869 -28.55 -24.46 -26.28
N THR A 870 -29.24 -25.45 -26.83
CA THR A 870 -28.68 -26.35 -27.89
C THR A 870 -28.43 -25.55 -29.17
N LYS A 871 -29.34 -24.65 -29.54
CA LYS A 871 -29.20 -23.74 -30.69
C LYS A 871 -28.00 -22.82 -30.54
N LEU A 872 -27.75 -22.32 -29.28
CA LEU A 872 -26.56 -21.49 -28.92
C LEU A 872 -25.26 -22.29 -29.01
N LYS A 873 -25.22 -23.51 -28.46
CA LYS A 873 -24.03 -24.37 -28.48
C LYS A 873 -23.62 -24.81 -29.88
N ASN A 874 -24.60 -25.08 -30.75
CA ASN A 874 -24.33 -25.53 -32.13
C ASN A 874 -23.86 -24.38 -33.06
N ARG A 875 -23.89 -23.12 -32.63
CA ARG A 875 -23.34 -21.99 -33.38
C ARG A 875 -21.84 -21.81 -33.20
N TRP A 876 -21.27 -22.41 -32.17
CA TRP A 876 -19.85 -22.29 -31.84
C TRP A 876 -19.05 -23.57 -32.20
N GLN A 877 -19.67 -24.53 -32.88
CA GLN A 877 -19.00 -25.61 -33.58
C GLN A 877 -18.99 -25.35 -35.09
#